data_b65acc7b8a17a99bd6c406ddc984685e
#
_entry.id   b65acc7b8a17a99bd6c406ddc984685e
#
_cell.length_a   1.000
_cell.length_b   1.000
_cell.length_c   1.000
_cell.angle_alpha   90.00
_cell.angle_beta   90.00
_cell.angle_gamma   90.00
#
_symmetry.space_group_name_H-M   'P 1'
#
loop_
_entity.id
_entity.type
_entity.pdbx_description
1 polymer ?
#
loop_
_entity_poly.entity_id
_entity_poly.type
_entity_poly.pdbx_seq_one_letter_code
_entity_poly.pdbx_strand_id
1 'polypeptide(L)'
;MQQYREIKARHQDAILFFRMGDFYEMFYEDAEVASRAIGLTLTSRNNGGAAEVPLAGIPVKAAAEYLRRLVGQGHRVAICEQVEDPKLAKGIVKREVVETITPGAVFADDLLDGARANYVCAVAMGRDTARDGARDQIGVAAADLSTGELRLFVVTAADAPAVLARLAPRELLLVRTASWPEVDAAVQGVDNVLVTEREGWEFDAQLAGDELTRQFDVRSLEGFGLGTDDSAAIGAAGALLRYLRELQPGGLPHLARPIVERPGGIMPLDDMTRRNLELVESLRGGEVAGTLLSVLDRTTTPMGQRLLRSWLLAPLLERDAIERRLDAVTVLVRDAVGRTALRDALDGVRDVERLASKAAAGRATPRELRALGDSLARLPRVAQAVSDVLAHASQGGAQGGELRAMLHDWDDGADCAARLTHMLVTRPPLMIGDEDTIAPGVDTELDALRTLRDGGKDAIATIQQQERARTGITSLKVGYNKVFGYFLEISNANRHLVPDDYQRRQTLTGAERYVTPALKEYEEKVLSAADRIETRERELFEVLRREAGAAIARWQVVARRVATIDVLASFADVAEREQYVRPELHDGYDLDIVAGRHPVVERMMAREKFIPNDLLLTEEAQLMVLTGPNMAGKSTILRQVGLIQLLAQVGAYVPARRARLPLVDRLFTRVGASDNLVRGQSTFMVEMSETSAILHTATRRSLVLLDEIGRGTSTYDGVSIAWSVSEHLHDAIGCKTVFATHYHELTQLENELGGVRNFTVAVRDVGDHVLFLHKLIPGGADRSYGIEVGRLAGLPPAVITRAKEVLALLEGEGEQMAARLTADGMQAPASTTRRGPRMKHQRQSDQLGFFGEAPSAPLDDAATRLKAAVSALDTDSMTPLEALTTLAALKQGAKSS
;
A
#
# COMPACT_ATOMS: atom_id res chain seq x y z
N MET A 1 -37.55 3.97 13.74
CA MET A 1 -36.97 5.31 13.51
C MET A 1 -36.30 5.89 14.75
N GLN A 2 -36.91 5.83 15.96
CA GLN A 2 -36.23 6.32 17.17
C GLN A 2 -34.90 5.63 17.43
N GLN A 3 -34.86 4.30 17.43
CA GLN A 3 -33.65 3.50 17.60
C GLN A 3 -32.57 3.86 16.56
N TYR A 4 -32.93 4.10 15.29
CA TYR A 4 -32.02 4.57 14.26
C TYR A 4 -31.37 5.92 14.63
N ARG A 5 -32.18 6.90 15.05
CA ARG A 5 -31.70 8.24 15.44
C ARG A 5 -30.77 8.20 16.65
N GLU A 6 -31.09 7.37 17.65
CA GLU A 6 -30.27 7.19 18.85
C GLU A 6 -28.90 6.57 18.52
N ILE A 7 -28.86 5.60 17.60
CA ILE A 7 -27.63 4.98 17.14
C ILE A 7 -26.84 5.95 16.24
N LYS A 8 -27.50 6.61 15.26
CA LYS A 8 -26.86 7.57 14.37
C LYS A 8 -26.24 8.76 15.11
N ALA A 9 -26.85 9.22 16.20
CA ALA A 9 -26.30 10.28 17.04
C ALA A 9 -24.92 9.95 17.64
N ARG A 10 -24.62 8.66 17.80
CA ARG A 10 -23.31 8.16 18.29
C ARG A 10 -22.31 7.86 17.18
N HIS A 11 -22.77 7.73 15.92
CA HIS A 11 -21.98 7.40 14.73
C HIS A 11 -22.26 8.39 13.60
N GLN A 12 -22.10 9.70 13.90
CA GLN A 12 -22.47 10.79 12.98
C GLN A 12 -21.63 10.81 11.71
N ASP A 13 -20.37 10.39 11.81
CA ASP A 13 -19.36 10.37 10.75
C ASP A 13 -19.39 9.12 9.86
N ALA A 14 -20.29 8.16 10.14
CA ALA A 14 -20.41 6.91 9.39
C ALA A 14 -21.80 6.74 8.78
N ILE A 15 -21.88 6.20 7.58
CA ILE A 15 -23.14 5.76 6.96
C ILE A 15 -23.67 4.55 7.74
N LEU A 16 -24.87 4.62 8.27
CA LEU A 16 -25.43 3.57 9.11
C LEU A 16 -26.20 2.54 8.27
N PHE A 17 -25.66 1.32 8.17
CA PHE A 17 -26.34 0.15 7.61
C PHE A 17 -27.21 -0.49 8.69
N PHE A 18 -28.46 -0.10 8.75
CA PHE A 18 -29.39 -0.49 9.80
C PHE A 18 -30.17 -1.74 9.37
N ARG A 19 -29.99 -2.87 10.05
CA ARG A 19 -30.63 -4.15 9.73
C ARG A 19 -32.15 -4.12 9.92
N MET A 20 -32.88 -4.36 8.82
CA MET A 20 -34.34 -4.48 8.78
C MET A 20 -34.72 -5.76 8.02
N GLY A 21 -34.84 -6.89 8.74
CA GLY A 21 -35.07 -8.20 8.12
C GLY A 21 -33.91 -8.60 7.17
N ASP A 22 -34.21 -8.80 5.89
CA ASP A 22 -33.25 -9.20 4.88
C ASP A 22 -32.53 -8.02 4.18
N PHE A 23 -32.76 -6.79 4.67
CA PHE A 23 -32.15 -5.57 4.13
C PHE A 23 -31.36 -4.81 5.19
N TYR A 24 -30.32 -4.07 4.73
CA TYR A 24 -29.80 -2.92 5.42
C TYR A 24 -30.47 -1.67 4.86
N GLU A 25 -31.16 -0.93 5.69
CA GLU A 25 -31.82 0.32 5.34
C GLU A 25 -31.04 1.52 5.87
N MET A 26 -30.88 2.52 5.04
CA MET A 26 -30.28 3.81 5.34
C MET A 26 -31.36 4.88 5.27
N PHE A 27 -31.33 5.84 6.17
CA PHE A 27 -32.34 6.89 6.27
C PHE A 27 -31.71 8.28 6.29
N TYR A 28 -32.48 9.29 5.96
CA TYR A 28 -32.11 10.70 5.97
C TYR A 28 -30.86 10.95 5.09
N GLU A 29 -29.88 11.69 5.62
CA GLU A 29 -28.63 12.03 4.95
C GLU A 29 -27.85 10.79 4.48
N ASP A 30 -27.83 9.72 5.28
CA ASP A 30 -27.14 8.47 4.90
C ASP A 30 -27.68 7.87 3.60
N ALA A 31 -29.01 7.92 3.40
CA ALA A 31 -29.66 7.46 2.19
C ALA A 31 -29.29 8.32 0.98
N GLU A 32 -29.21 9.63 1.14
CA GLU A 32 -28.84 10.57 0.08
C GLU A 32 -27.37 10.44 -0.32
N VAL A 33 -26.47 10.32 0.69
CA VAL A 33 -25.03 10.13 0.48
C VAL A 33 -24.80 8.80 -0.25
N ALA A 34 -25.36 7.71 0.25
CA ALA A 34 -25.22 6.40 -0.38
C ALA A 34 -25.80 6.36 -1.80
N SER A 35 -26.97 6.98 -2.04
CA SER A 35 -27.56 7.10 -3.36
C SER A 35 -26.65 7.81 -4.34
N ARG A 36 -26.06 8.95 -3.96
CA ARG A 36 -25.13 9.73 -4.80
C ARG A 36 -23.81 8.98 -5.05
N ALA A 37 -23.26 8.36 -4.01
CA ALA A 37 -21.94 7.71 -4.08
C ALA A 37 -21.98 6.43 -4.92
N ILE A 38 -22.99 5.60 -4.78
CA ILE A 38 -23.02 4.26 -5.40
C ILE A 38 -24.22 3.99 -6.30
N GLY A 39 -25.06 5.02 -6.56
CA GLY A 39 -26.18 4.93 -7.51
C GLY A 39 -27.37 4.11 -6.99
N LEU A 40 -27.60 4.09 -5.67
CA LEU A 40 -28.79 3.43 -5.11
C LEU A 40 -30.04 4.20 -5.42
N THR A 41 -31.14 3.47 -5.63
CA THR A 41 -32.46 4.09 -5.80
C THR A 41 -32.90 4.72 -4.49
N LEU A 42 -33.07 6.04 -4.49
CA LEU A 42 -33.61 6.78 -3.38
C LEU A 42 -35.14 6.65 -3.41
N THR A 43 -35.71 6.16 -2.32
CA THR A 43 -37.16 6.07 -2.11
C THR A 43 -37.57 6.90 -0.90
N SER A 44 -38.85 7.02 -0.64
CA SER A 44 -39.38 7.69 0.56
C SER A 44 -40.27 6.75 1.36
N ARG A 45 -40.21 6.86 2.68
CA ARG A 45 -41.11 6.14 3.59
C ARG A 45 -42.03 7.12 4.31
N ASN A 46 -43.38 6.93 4.10
CA ASN A 46 -44.36 7.67 4.84
C ASN A 46 -44.41 7.25 6.32
N ASN A 47 -44.23 8.19 7.20
CA ASN A 47 -44.13 7.96 8.65
C ASN A 47 -45.39 8.42 9.40
N GLY A 48 -46.58 8.19 8.80
CA GLY A 48 -47.86 8.42 9.47
C GLY A 48 -48.24 9.88 9.80
N GLY A 49 -47.90 10.83 8.90
CA GLY A 49 -48.34 12.22 9.03
C GLY A 49 -47.24 13.28 9.18
N ALA A 50 -45.96 12.90 9.16
CA ALA A 50 -44.84 13.82 9.12
C ALA A 50 -44.12 13.68 7.77
N ALA A 51 -43.23 14.63 7.43
CA ALA A 51 -42.50 14.69 6.17
C ALA A 51 -41.97 13.33 5.69
N GLU A 52 -41.99 13.11 4.37
CA GLU A 52 -41.31 11.95 3.73
C GLU A 52 -39.87 11.86 4.13
N VAL A 53 -39.47 10.66 4.57
CA VAL A 53 -38.10 10.38 5.00
C VAL A 53 -37.33 9.69 3.85
N PRO A 54 -36.23 10.25 3.34
CA PRO A 54 -35.38 9.58 2.35
C PRO A 54 -34.96 8.21 2.86
N LEU A 55 -35.06 7.20 2.01
CA LEU A 55 -34.72 5.80 2.29
C LEU A 55 -33.97 5.21 1.11
N ALA A 56 -32.86 4.54 1.40
CA ALA A 56 -32.18 3.64 0.48
C ALA A 56 -31.95 2.29 1.17
N GLY A 57 -32.07 1.19 0.45
CA GLY A 57 -31.92 -0.14 1.02
C GLY A 57 -31.10 -1.06 0.13
N ILE A 58 -30.33 -1.94 0.74
CA ILE A 58 -29.55 -2.98 0.07
C ILE A 58 -29.86 -4.34 0.68
N PRO A 59 -29.95 -5.41 -0.13
CA PRO A 59 -30.08 -6.76 0.40
C PRO A 59 -28.84 -7.15 1.20
N VAL A 60 -29.01 -7.78 2.35
CA VAL A 60 -27.89 -8.23 3.20
C VAL A 60 -26.90 -9.11 2.43
N LYS A 61 -27.42 -10.01 1.57
CA LYS A 61 -26.59 -10.90 0.74
C LYS A 61 -25.70 -10.16 -0.27
N ALA A 62 -26.03 -8.91 -0.61
CA ALA A 62 -25.30 -8.07 -1.54
C ALA A 62 -24.46 -6.99 -0.83
N ALA A 63 -24.50 -6.93 0.51
CA ALA A 63 -23.86 -5.86 1.28
C ALA A 63 -22.36 -5.70 0.99
N ALA A 64 -21.62 -6.79 0.79
CA ALA A 64 -20.19 -6.77 0.52
C ALA A 64 -19.82 -5.92 -0.71
N GLU A 65 -20.60 -6.02 -1.81
CA GLU A 65 -20.36 -5.22 -3.03
C GLU A 65 -20.55 -3.72 -2.78
N TYR A 66 -21.62 -3.36 -2.09
CA TYR A 66 -21.93 -1.96 -1.78
C TYR A 66 -20.94 -1.37 -0.77
N LEU A 67 -20.53 -2.14 0.24
CA LEU A 67 -19.47 -1.78 1.19
C LEU A 67 -18.17 -1.47 0.45
N ARG A 68 -17.74 -2.34 -0.49
CA ARG A 68 -16.55 -2.11 -1.30
C ARG A 68 -16.59 -0.75 -2.00
N ARG A 69 -17.71 -0.41 -2.61
CA ARG A 69 -17.88 0.85 -3.35
C ARG A 69 -17.84 2.07 -2.43
N LEU A 70 -18.51 2.01 -1.28
CA LEU A 70 -18.52 3.12 -0.31
C LEU A 70 -17.18 3.31 0.38
N VAL A 71 -16.59 2.23 0.91
CA VAL A 71 -15.30 2.26 1.59
C VAL A 71 -14.17 2.63 0.63
N GLY A 72 -14.23 2.15 -0.62
CA GLY A 72 -13.29 2.51 -1.68
C GLY A 72 -13.33 4.00 -2.07
N GLN A 73 -14.43 4.71 -1.79
CA GLN A 73 -14.58 6.17 -1.96
C GLN A 73 -14.24 6.96 -0.68
N GLY A 74 -13.71 6.30 0.36
CA GLY A 74 -13.32 6.95 1.61
C GLY A 74 -14.44 7.09 2.65
N HIS A 75 -15.63 6.51 2.42
CA HIS A 75 -16.71 6.57 3.41
C HIS A 75 -16.50 5.55 4.53
N ARG A 76 -16.92 5.91 5.74
CA ARG A 76 -17.07 5.02 6.89
C ARG A 76 -18.47 4.42 6.89
N VAL A 77 -18.59 3.14 7.23
CA VAL A 77 -19.87 2.43 7.29
C VAL A 77 -20.01 1.70 8.61
N ALA A 78 -21.02 2.06 9.40
CA ALA A 78 -21.36 1.39 10.66
C ALA A 78 -22.40 0.29 10.40
N ILE A 79 -22.06 -0.96 10.72
CA ILE A 79 -22.95 -2.12 10.57
C ILE A 79 -23.74 -2.30 11.84
N CYS A 80 -25.04 -2.15 11.73
CA CYS A 80 -25.98 -2.27 12.85
C CYS A 80 -26.82 -3.54 12.70
N GLU A 81 -26.57 -4.52 13.56
CA GLU A 81 -27.22 -5.83 13.56
C GLU A 81 -28.27 -5.98 14.64
N GLN A 82 -29.17 -6.95 14.45
CA GLN A 82 -30.10 -7.39 15.47
C GLN A 82 -29.36 -8.27 16.48
N VAL A 83 -29.26 -7.82 17.73
CA VAL A 83 -28.53 -8.52 18.80
C VAL A 83 -29.46 -9.34 19.70
N GLU A 84 -30.75 -9.38 19.39
CA GLU A 84 -31.78 -10.10 20.12
C GLU A 84 -32.55 -11.02 19.14
N ASP A 85 -32.90 -12.24 19.58
CA ASP A 85 -33.73 -13.16 18.78
C ASP A 85 -35.13 -12.55 18.55
N PRO A 86 -35.57 -12.33 17.30
CA PRO A 86 -36.88 -11.80 16.99
C PRO A 86 -38.03 -12.63 17.59
N LYS A 87 -37.85 -13.94 17.80
CA LYS A 87 -38.86 -14.85 18.38
C LYS A 87 -39.03 -14.66 19.88
N LEU A 88 -37.99 -14.12 20.56
CA LEU A 88 -37.97 -13.90 22.02
C LEU A 88 -38.19 -12.44 22.43
N ALA A 89 -38.13 -11.51 21.48
CA ALA A 89 -38.24 -10.09 21.73
C ALA A 89 -39.65 -9.69 22.20
N LYS A 90 -39.73 -9.02 23.37
CA LYS A 90 -40.99 -8.45 23.91
C LYS A 90 -41.21 -7.02 23.38
N GLY A 91 -41.16 -6.82 22.06
CA GLY A 91 -41.30 -5.51 21.43
C GLY A 91 -40.46 -5.32 20.18
N ILE A 92 -39.82 -4.15 20.03
CA ILE A 92 -38.92 -3.88 18.91
C ILE A 92 -37.59 -4.57 19.21
N VAL A 93 -37.14 -5.46 18.33
CA VAL A 93 -35.86 -6.15 18.40
C VAL A 93 -34.73 -5.14 18.61
N LYS A 94 -33.87 -5.39 19.61
CA LYS A 94 -32.70 -4.56 19.92
C LYS A 94 -31.67 -4.65 18.82
N ARG A 95 -31.10 -3.50 18.46
CA ARG A 95 -30.05 -3.38 17.44
C ARG A 95 -28.89 -2.60 18.02
N GLU A 96 -27.68 -3.03 17.67
CA GLU A 96 -26.44 -2.37 18.07
C GLU A 96 -25.47 -2.36 16.90
N VAL A 97 -24.56 -1.37 16.89
CA VAL A 97 -23.45 -1.37 15.96
C VAL A 97 -22.45 -2.44 16.40
N VAL A 98 -22.25 -3.44 15.54
CA VAL A 98 -21.32 -4.54 15.79
C VAL A 98 -19.92 -4.24 15.30
N GLU A 99 -19.80 -3.39 14.28
CA GLU A 99 -18.54 -2.89 13.78
C GLU A 99 -18.74 -1.61 12.96
N THR A 100 -17.66 -0.82 12.87
CA THR A 100 -17.56 0.26 11.90
C THR A 100 -16.40 -0.05 10.94
N ILE A 101 -16.72 -0.11 9.64
CA ILE A 101 -15.75 -0.38 8.58
C ILE A 101 -15.26 0.94 8.02
N THR A 102 -13.96 1.13 7.96
CA THR A 102 -13.29 2.30 7.37
C THR A 102 -12.26 1.84 6.33
N PRO A 103 -11.74 2.71 5.46
CA PRO A 103 -10.70 2.32 4.51
C PRO A 103 -9.49 1.63 5.12
N GLY A 104 -9.11 2.01 6.37
CA GLY A 104 -7.98 1.42 7.09
C GLY A 104 -8.35 0.21 7.95
N ALA A 105 -9.62 0.08 8.36
CA ALA A 105 -10.08 -0.95 9.30
C ALA A 105 -11.06 -1.92 8.62
N VAL A 106 -10.51 -2.92 7.93
CA VAL A 106 -11.25 -3.91 7.13
C VAL A 106 -10.76 -5.33 7.43
N PHE A 107 -11.69 -6.29 7.52
CA PHE A 107 -11.41 -7.74 7.59
C PHE A 107 -11.85 -8.53 6.35
N ALA A 108 -12.79 -8.02 5.58
CA ALA A 108 -13.34 -8.72 4.43
C ALA A 108 -12.34 -8.78 3.28
N ASP A 109 -12.03 -9.98 2.78
CA ASP A 109 -11.02 -10.18 1.73
C ASP A 109 -11.35 -9.45 0.42
N ASP A 110 -12.62 -9.30 0.10
CA ASP A 110 -13.09 -8.57 -1.10
C ASP A 110 -12.86 -7.06 -1.03
N LEU A 111 -12.56 -6.53 0.16
CA LEU A 111 -12.19 -5.13 0.38
C LEU A 111 -10.67 -4.93 0.49
N LEU A 112 -9.90 -6.02 0.56
CA LEU A 112 -8.47 -6.04 0.75
C LEU A 112 -7.72 -6.45 -0.51
N ASP A 113 -6.57 -5.81 -0.75
CA ASP A 113 -5.58 -6.34 -1.69
C ASP A 113 -4.76 -7.43 -0.99
N GLY A 114 -4.71 -8.63 -1.57
CA GLY A 114 -3.94 -9.75 -1.03
C GLY A 114 -2.44 -9.47 -0.95
N ALA A 115 -1.92 -8.67 -1.88
CA ALA A 115 -0.51 -8.34 -2.01
C ALA A 115 -0.07 -7.10 -1.21
N ARG A 116 -1.00 -6.41 -0.53
CA ARG A 116 -0.73 -5.18 0.23
C ARG A 116 -1.22 -5.29 1.67
N ALA A 117 -0.47 -4.67 2.59
CA ALA A 117 -0.96 -4.37 3.93
C ALA A 117 -1.99 -3.23 3.89
N ASN A 118 -2.90 -3.21 4.85
CA ASN A 118 -3.96 -2.20 4.96
C ASN A 118 -3.83 -1.44 6.28
N TYR A 119 -2.92 -0.46 6.31
CA TYR A 119 -2.59 0.24 7.53
C TYR A 119 -3.56 1.37 7.89
N VAL A 120 -3.93 1.40 9.19
CA VAL A 120 -4.33 2.62 9.91
C VAL A 120 -3.10 3.11 10.65
N CYS A 121 -2.76 4.38 10.49
CA CYS A 121 -1.64 4.99 11.19
C CYS A 121 -2.11 6.09 12.15
N ALA A 122 -1.37 6.30 13.24
CA ALA A 122 -1.50 7.45 14.12
C ALA A 122 -0.13 8.13 14.23
N VAL A 123 -0.11 9.47 14.27
CA VAL A 123 1.11 10.26 14.37
C VAL A 123 1.04 11.19 15.58
N ALA A 124 2.07 11.16 16.40
CA ALA A 124 2.23 12.03 17.56
C ALA A 124 3.59 12.71 17.55
N MET A 125 3.67 13.91 18.09
CA MET A 125 4.90 14.64 18.33
C MET A 125 5.31 14.54 19.80
N GLY A 126 6.59 14.27 20.04
CA GLY A 126 7.22 14.31 21.36
C GLY A 126 8.37 15.31 21.39
N ARG A 127 8.68 15.83 22.56
CA ARG A 127 9.87 16.64 22.79
C ARG A 127 10.94 15.79 23.44
N ASP A 128 12.11 15.69 22.81
CA ASP A 128 13.29 15.13 23.47
C ASP A 128 13.81 16.14 24.51
N THR A 129 13.51 15.88 25.79
CA THR A 129 13.94 16.73 26.92
C THR A 129 15.36 16.40 27.41
N ALA A 130 16.00 15.35 26.88
CA ALA A 130 17.26 14.81 27.40
C ALA A 130 18.51 15.43 26.77
N ARG A 131 18.44 16.24 25.72
CA ARG A 131 19.58 16.89 25.08
C ARG A 131 19.37 18.40 24.93
N ASP A 132 20.39 19.17 25.27
CA ASP A 132 20.50 20.60 24.92
C ASP A 132 20.47 20.73 23.38
N GLY A 133 19.30 21.11 22.84
CA GLY A 133 18.98 21.11 21.43
C GLY A 133 17.84 20.13 21.13
N ALA A 134 16.68 20.37 21.74
CA ALA A 134 15.46 19.58 21.58
C ALA A 134 15.19 19.32 20.08
N ARG A 135 15.42 18.08 19.63
CA ARG A 135 14.96 17.61 18.32
C ARG A 135 13.54 17.07 18.51
N ASP A 136 12.61 17.61 17.74
CA ASP A 136 11.26 17.10 17.72
C ASP A 136 11.29 15.66 17.21
N GLN A 137 10.90 14.72 18.10
CA GLN A 137 10.72 13.31 17.73
C GLN A 137 9.29 13.10 17.27
N ILE A 138 9.12 12.34 16.20
CA ILE A 138 7.82 11.89 15.73
C ILE A 138 7.68 10.40 16.03
N GLY A 139 6.58 10.07 16.69
CA GLY A 139 6.10 8.71 16.89
C GLY A 139 5.04 8.38 15.86
N VAL A 140 5.21 7.28 15.14
CA VAL A 140 4.19 6.73 14.25
C VAL A 140 3.80 5.35 14.73
N ALA A 141 2.51 5.13 14.92
CA ALA A 141 1.95 3.80 15.16
C ALA A 141 1.17 3.36 13.94
N ALA A 142 1.38 2.13 13.47
CA ALA A 142 0.69 1.55 12.31
C ALA A 142 0.13 0.18 12.67
N ALA A 143 -1.15 -0.04 12.39
CA ALA A 143 -1.79 -1.34 12.56
C ALA A 143 -2.47 -1.79 11.27
N ASP A 144 -2.32 -3.07 10.93
CA ASP A 144 -3.14 -3.77 9.94
C ASP A 144 -4.06 -4.74 10.66
N LEU A 145 -5.34 -4.40 10.73
CA LEU A 145 -6.34 -5.24 11.42
C LEU A 145 -6.52 -6.61 10.75
N SER A 146 -6.31 -6.72 9.44
CA SER A 146 -6.50 -7.97 8.72
C SER A 146 -5.46 -9.04 9.08
N THR A 147 -4.24 -8.60 9.45
CA THR A 147 -3.11 -9.47 9.82
C THR A 147 -2.84 -9.47 11.33
N GLY A 148 -3.33 -8.44 12.02
CA GLY A 148 -3.02 -8.19 13.43
C GLY A 148 -1.65 -7.58 13.65
N GLU A 149 -0.95 -7.10 12.61
CA GLU A 149 0.35 -6.46 12.74
C GLU A 149 0.22 -5.11 13.45
N LEU A 150 1.14 -4.83 14.40
CA LEU A 150 1.30 -3.53 15.05
C LEU A 150 2.78 -3.13 14.99
N ARG A 151 3.06 -1.98 14.40
CA ARG A 151 4.41 -1.42 14.26
C ARG A 151 4.46 -0.04 14.89
N LEU A 152 5.56 0.25 15.57
CA LEU A 152 5.83 1.54 16.18
C LEU A 152 7.15 2.08 15.65
N PHE A 153 7.16 3.34 15.27
CA PHE A 153 8.33 4.01 14.72
C PHE A 153 8.67 5.22 15.58
N VAL A 154 9.94 5.34 15.92
CA VAL A 154 10.50 6.52 16.57
C VAL A 154 11.45 7.16 15.57
N VAL A 155 11.08 8.29 14.99
CA VAL A 155 11.81 8.90 13.88
C VAL A 155 11.98 10.40 14.07
N THR A 156 12.90 10.98 13.31
CA THR A 156 13.03 12.45 13.23
C THR A 156 11.93 13.02 12.34
N ALA A 157 11.64 14.31 12.48
CA ALA A 157 10.71 15.02 11.61
C ALA A 157 11.08 14.88 10.11
N ALA A 158 12.38 14.87 9.80
CA ALA A 158 12.88 14.70 8.43
C ALA A 158 12.63 13.31 7.84
N ASP A 159 12.57 12.24 8.67
CA ASP A 159 12.37 10.87 8.20
C ASP A 159 10.90 10.42 8.24
N ALA A 160 10.03 11.12 8.95
CA ALA A 160 8.60 10.79 9.06
C ALA A 160 7.89 10.69 7.69
N PRO A 161 8.14 11.60 6.71
CA PRO A 161 7.58 11.48 5.37
C PRO A 161 7.93 10.15 4.69
N ALA A 162 9.19 9.68 4.81
CA ALA A 162 9.63 8.42 4.22
C ALA A 162 8.94 7.21 4.85
N VAL A 163 8.70 7.24 6.18
CA VAL A 163 7.97 6.19 6.90
C VAL A 163 6.51 6.15 6.46
N LEU A 164 5.81 7.28 6.43
CA LEU A 164 4.40 7.34 5.99
C LEU A 164 4.25 6.91 4.52
N ALA A 165 5.15 7.37 3.67
CA ALA A 165 5.19 6.98 2.27
C ALA A 165 5.43 5.47 2.10
N ARG A 166 6.30 4.84 2.93
CA ARG A 166 6.52 3.38 2.94
C ARG A 166 5.29 2.60 3.39
N LEU A 167 4.62 3.06 4.46
CA LEU A 167 3.42 2.43 4.99
C LEU A 167 2.21 2.59 4.07
N ALA A 168 2.15 3.70 3.32
CA ALA A 168 1.04 4.07 2.44
C ALA A 168 -0.32 3.87 3.13
N PRO A 169 -0.57 4.53 4.29
CA PRO A 169 -1.76 4.30 5.10
C PRO A 169 -3.04 4.60 4.31
N ARG A 170 -4.07 3.81 4.57
CA ARG A 170 -5.43 4.08 4.07
C ARG A 170 -6.19 5.04 4.98
N GLU A 171 -5.77 5.13 6.23
CA GLU A 171 -6.34 6.03 7.22
C GLU A 171 -5.25 6.54 8.17
N LEU A 172 -5.33 7.83 8.53
CA LEU A 172 -4.34 8.50 9.34
C LEU A 172 -5.01 9.29 10.45
N LEU A 173 -4.63 9.01 11.70
CA LEU A 173 -5.10 9.70 12.89
C LEU A 173 -4.15 10.84 13.24
N LEU A 174 -4.68 12.07 13.35
CA LEU A 174 -3.94 13.27 13.72
C LEU A 174 -4.59 13.98 14.90
N VAL A 175 -3.82 14.76 15.62
CA VAL A 175 -4.34 15.61 16.68
C VAL A 175 -5.09 16.80 16.07
N ARG A 176 -6.34 17.01 16.42
CA ARG A 176 -7.25 18.05 15.87
C ARG A 176 -6.70 19.48 15.90
N THR A 177 -5.91 19.83 16.89
CA THR A 177 -5.47 21.21 17.12
C THR A 177 -4.01 21.46 16.79
N ALA A 178 -3.28 20.43 16.35
CA ALA A 178 -1.87 20.55 16.05
C ALA A 178 -1.67 20.60 14.53
N SER A 179 -1.04 21.66 14.04
CA SER A 179 -0.51 21.76 12.69
C SER A 179 1.02 21.58 12.78
N TRP A 180 1.51 20.51 12.15
CA TRP A 180 2.93 20.25 12.05
C TRP A 180 3.32 20.26 10.58
N PRO A 181 4.05 21.30 10.11
CA PRO A 181 4.34 21.48 8.68
C PRO A 181 4.96 20.25 8.02
N GLU A 182 5.81 19.51 8.76
CA GLU A 182 6.49 18.31 8.26
C GLU A 182 5.52 17.14 8.11
N VAL A 183 4.61 16.96 9.06
CA VAL A 183 3.58 15.93 9.01
C VAL A 183 2.53 16.28 7.96
N ASP A 184 2.11 17.54 7.90
CA ASP A 184 1.15 18.03 6.91
C ASP A 184 1.67 17.83 5.48
N ALA A 185 2.95 18.13 5.25
CA ALA A 185 3.62 17.87 3.97
C ALA A 185 3.68 16.38 3.62
N ALA A 186 3.97 15.53 4.61
CA ALA A 186 4.00 14.08 4.43
C ALA A 186 2.61 13.52 4.10
N VAL A 187 1.58 13.99 4.81
CA VAL A 187 0.17 13.58 4.58
C VAL A 187 -0.31 13.99 3.19
N GLN A 188 0.02 15.22 2.76
CA GLN A 188 -0.28 15.67 1.39
C GLN A 188 0.42 14.83 0.31
N GLY A 189 1.50 14.09 0.67
CA GLY A 189 2.22 13.17 -0.20
C GLY A 189 1.54 11.81 -0.36
N VAL A 190 0.58 11.46 0.50
CA VAL A 190 -0.10 10.16 0.46
C VAL A 190 -1.42 10.29 -0.29
N ASP A 191 -1.55 9.59 -1.42
CA ASP A 191 -2.77 9.61 -2.22
C ASP A 191 -3.89 8.82 -1.55
N ASN A 192 -5.13 9.32 -1.61
CA ASN A 192 -6.35 8.65 -1.13
C ASN A 192 -6.32 8.20 0.35
N VAL A 193 -5.69 8.99 1.24
CA VAL A 193 -5.71 8.74 2.69
C VAL A 193 -6.92 9.41 3.33
N LEU A 194 -7.65 8.66 4.17
CA LEU A 194 -8.68 9.21 5.05
C LEU A 194 -8.02 9.80 6.29
N VAL A 195 -8.08 11.12 6.46
CA VAL A 195 -7.58 11.78 7.67
C VAL A 195 -8.68 11.81 8.72
N THR A 196 -8.35 11.37 9.93
CA THR A 196 -9.24 11.32 11.09
C THR A 196 -8.65 12.17 12.21
N GLU A 197 -9.29 13.27 12.54
CA GLU A 197 -8.88 14.12 13.65
C GLU A 197 -9.33 13.53 15.00
N ARG A 198 -8.40 13.50 15.97
CA ARG A 198 -8.64 13.00 17.32
C ARG A 198 -8.26 14.05 18.37
N GLU A 199 -8.81 13.92 19.56
CA GLU A 199 -8.52 14.86 20.66
C GLU A 199 -7.10 14.66 21.21
N GLY A 200 -6.42 15.75 21.59
CA GLY A 200 -5.01 15.71 22.02
C GLY A 200 -4.75 14.80 23.23
N TRP A 201 -5.72 14.65 24.15
CA TRP A 201 -5.59 13.79 25.34
C TRP A 201 -5.48 12.29 24.97
N GLU A 202 -5.96 11.89 23.80
CA GLU A 202 -5.87 10.50 23.31
C GLU A 202 -4.44 10.09 23.01
N PHE A 203 -3.58 11.06 22.74
CA PHE A 203 -2.14 10.87 22.48
C PHE A 203 -1.28 11.02 23.76
N ASP A 204 -1.89 11.12 24.94
CA ASP A 204 -1.15 11.17 26.20
C ASP A 204 -0.38 9.88 26.43
N ALA A 205 0.96 9.98 26.59
CA ALA A 205 1.84 8.83 26.66
C ALA A 205 1.65 8.00 27.94
N GLN A 206 1.25 8.60 29.07
CA GLN A 206 1.01 7.87 30.30
C GLN A 206 -0.26 7.04 30.21
N LEU A 207 -1.36 7.63 29.74
CA LEU A 207 -2.62 6.91 29.51
C LEU A 207 -2.43 5.81 28.44
N ALA A 208 -1.66 6.09 27.40
CA ALA A 208 -1.33 5.13 26.35
C ALA A 208 -0.51 3.95 26.89
N GLY A 209 0.46 4.22 27.77
CA GLY A 209 1.26 3.18 28.43
C GLY A 209 0.41 2.20 29.23
N ASP A 210 -0.55 2.72 30.01
CA ASP A 210 -1.49 1.90 30.78
C ASP A 210 -2.40 1.05 29.86
N GLU A 211 -2.77 1.56 28.71
CA GLU A 211 -3.60 0.83 27.73
C GLU A 211 -2.82 -0.25 26.99
N LEU A 212 -1.59 0.04 26.59
CA LEU A 212 -0.71 -0.93 25.96
C LEU A 212 -0.37 -2.08 26.91
N THR A 213 -0.02 -1.78 28.18
CA THR A 213 0.26 -2.81 29.19
C THR A 213 -0.95 -3.71 29.42
N ARG A 214 -2.15 -3.14 29.46
CA ARG A 214 -3.41 -3.90 29.59
C ARG A 214 -3.74 -4.71 28.34
N GLN A 215 -3.51 -4.16 27.12
CA GLN A 215 -3.80 -4.85 25.87
C GLN A 215 -2.95 -6.12 25.70
N PHE A 216 -1.69 -6.05 26.09
CA PHE A 216 -0.73 -7.14 25.89
C PHE A 216 -0.45 -7.97 27.16
N ASP A 217 -1.16 -7.68 28.24
CA ASP A 217 -0.99 -8.34 29.56
C ASP A 217 0.49 -8.38 30.00
N VAL A 218 1.13 -7.21 30.01
CA VAL A 218 2.52 -7.02 30.43
C VAL A 218 2.63 -6.03 31.57
N ARG A 219 3.69 -6.13 32.38
CA ARG A 219 3.93 -5.24 33.53
C ARG A 219 4.60 -3.92 33.16
N SER A 220 5.40 -3.91 32.07
CA SER A 220 6.05 -2.72 31.54
C SER A 220 6.24 -2.85 30.03
N LEU A 221 6.46 -1.73 29.35
CA LEU A 221 6.69 -1.68 27.92
C LEU A 221 8.18 -1.90 27.54
N GLU A 222 9.10 -1.97 28.52
CA GLU A 222 10.52 -2.20 28.29
C GLU A 222 10.80 -3.50 27.54
N GLY A 223 9.99 -4.54 27.78
CA GLY A 223 10.06 -5.81 27.06
C GLY A 223 9.77 -5.69 25.57
N PHE A 224 9.17 -4.60 25.13
CA PHE A 224 8.98 -4.26 23.71
C PHE A 224 10.07 -3.33 23.17
N GLY A 225 11.06 -2.96 24.00
CA GLY A 225 12.10 -1.99 23.68
C GLY A 225 11.62 -0.54 23.72
N LEU A 226 10.52 -0.24 24.44
CA LEU A 226 9.99 1.10 24.63
C LEU A 226 10.38 1.64 26.00
N GLY A 227 11.00 2.82 26.02
CA GLY A 227 11.39 3.54 27.22
C GLY A 227 10.65 4.87 27.38
N THR A 228 11.08 5.65 28.38
CA THR A 228 10.54 6.99 28.67
C THR A 228 10.73 7.97 27.52
N ASP A 229 11.79 7.78 26.74
CA ASP A 229 12.14 8.64 25.60
C ASP A 229 11.25 8.39 24.37
N ASP A 230 10.46 7.30 24.37
CA ASP A 230 9.59 6.91 23.25
C ASP A 230 8.16 7.43 23.43
N SER A 231 7.96 8.48 24.21
CA SER A 231 6.64 9.03 24.58
C SER A 231 5.74 9.32 23.36
N ALA A 232 6.32 9.81 22.27
CA ALA A 232 5.58 10.06 21.01
C ALA A 232 5.03 8.77 20.40
N ALA A 233 5.83 7.72 20.29
CA ALA A 233 5.40 6.44 19.72
C ALA A 233 4.39 5.73 20.62
N ILE A 234 4.56 5.82 21.95
CA ILE A 234 3.62 5.30 22.94
C ILE A 234 2.28 6.03 22.82
N GLY A 235 2.31 7.38 22.76
CA GLY A 235 1.10 8.19 22.61
C GLY A 235 0.35 7.89 21.32
N ALA A 236 1.06 7.80 20.18
CA ALA A 236 0.47 7.41 18.91
C ALA A 236 -0.18 6.02 18.98
N ALA A 237 0.50 5.04 19.62
CA ALA A 237 -0.05 3.69 19.79
C ALA A 237 -1.32 3.67 20.66
N GLY A 238 -1.38 4.48 21.72
CA GLY A 238 -2.57 4.60 22.55
C GLY A 238 -3.77 5.17 21.80
N ALA A 239 -3.56 6.26 21.06
CA ALA A 239 -4.60 6.84 20.21
C ALA A 239 -5.11 5.84 19.17
N LEU A 240 -4.19 5.12 18.53
CA LEU A 240 -4.53 4.07 17.55
C LEU A 240 -5.36 2.95 18.19
N LEU A 241 -4.95 2.43 19.35
CA LEU A 241 -5.70 1.36 20.04
C LEU A 241 -7.10 1.80 20.46
N ARG A 242 -7.27 3.01 21.00
CA ARG A 242 -8.59 3.56 21.35
C ARG A 242 -9.49 3.60 20.13
N TYR A 243 -8.98 4.18 19.05
CA TYR A 243 -9.73 4.27 17.80
C TYR A 243 -10.14 2.89 17.28
N LEU A 244 -9.22 1.94 17.21
CA LEU A 244 -9.52 0.59 16.73
C LEU A 244 -10.55 -0.14 17.63
N ARG A 245 -10.53 0.08 18.94
CA ARG A 245 -11.56 -0.45 19.87
C ARG A 245 -12.93 0.18 19.66
N GLU A 246 -12.98 1.47 19.30
CA GLU A 246 -14.24 2.12 18.92
C GLU A 246 -14.83 1.49 17.65
N LEU A 247 -13.99 1.16 16.66
CA LEU A 247 -14.41 0.51 15.43
C LEU A 247 -14.79 -0.96 15.65
N GLN A 248 -14.18 -1.62 16.64
CA GLN A 248 -14.31 -3.06 16.93
C GLN A 248 -14.73 -3.29 18.39
N PRO A 249 -16.03 -3.17 18.73
CA PRO A 249 -16.52 -3.37 20.11
C PRO A 249 -16.22 -4.77 20.66
N GLY A 250 -16.00 -5.78 19.81
CA GLY A 250 -15.59 -7.14 20.19
C GLY A 250 -14.15 -7.25 20.70
N GLY A 251 -13.38 -6.14 20.71
CA GLY A 251 -11.99 -6.10 21.14
C GLY A 251 -10.99 -6.47 20.02
N LEU A 252 -9.70 -6.48 20.37
CA LEU A 252 -8.58 -6.68 19.45
C LEU A 252 -7.69 -7.87 19.86
N PRO A 253 -8.24 -9.09 20.06
CA PRO A 253 -7.47 -10.23 20.56
C PRO A 253 -6.39 -10.72 19.57
N HIS A 254 -6.55 -10.38 18.28
CA HIS A 254 -5.64 -10.77 17.20
C HIS A 254 -4.47 -9.80 17.03
N LEU A 255 -4.46 -8.66 17.70
CA LEU A 255 -3.38 -7.69 17.57
C LEU A 255 -2.09 -8.24 18.17
N ALA A 256 -1.05 -8.32 17.35
CA ALA A 256 0.27 -8.80 17.76
C ALA A 256 1.00 -7.80 18.67
N ARG A 257 1.98 -8.30 19.42
CA ARG A 257 2.89 -7.44 20.18
C ARG A 257 3.58 -6.45 19.25
N PRO A 258 3.77 -5.19 19.67
CA PRO A 258 4.35 -4.16 18.82
C PRO A 258 5.78 -4.49 18.41
N ILE A 259 6.07 -4.26 17.13
CA ILE A 259 7.43 -4.28 16.59
C ILE A 259 7.92 -2.84 16.57
N VAL A 260 8.95 -2.53 17.35
CA VAL A 260 9.53 -1.18 17.43
C VAL A 260 10.66 -1.06 16.42
N GLU A 261 10.51 -0.10 15.50
CA GLU A 261 11.49 0.21 14.48
C GLU A 261 12.20 1.53 14.82
N ARG A 262 13.53 1.49 14.84
CA ARG A 262 14.37 2.64 15.16
C ARG A 262 15.25 3.05 13.97
N PRO A 263 15.70 4.30 13.90
CA PRO A 263 16.66 4.74 12.88
C PRO A 263 17.93 3.87 12.88
N GLY A 264 18.47 3.60 11.68
CA GLY A 264 19.75 2.92 11.49
C GLY A 264 19.68 1.44 11.10
N GLY A 265 18.54 0.76 11.22
CA GLY A 265 18.39 -0.63 10.75
C GLY A 265 17.99 -0.75 9.28
N ILE A 266 17.32 0.26 8.76
CA ILE A 266 16.73 0.29 7.41
C ILE A 266 17.13 1.59 6.72
N MET A 267 17.44 1.50 5.42
CA MET A 267 17.69 2.66 4.57
C MET A 267 16.35 3.38 4.28
N PRO A 268 16.20 4.64 4.72
CA PRO A 268 15.01 5.41 4.40
C PRO A 268 15.00 5.73 2.90
N LEU A 269 13.87 5.47 2.25
CA LEU A 269 13.61 5.82 0.86
C LEU A 269 12.52 6.89 0.83
N ASP A 270 12.83 8.06 0.30
CA ASP A 270 11.84 9.11 0.07
C ASP A 270 10.82 8.69 -1.01
N ASP A 271 9.70 9.39 -1.07
CA ASP A 271 8.63 9.11 -2.03
C ASP A 271 9.12 9.25 -3.48
N MET A 272 9.96 10.24 -3.75
CA MET A 272 10.51 10.48 -5.08
C MET A 272 11.40 9.34 -5.54
N THR A 273 12.32 8.88 -4.69
CA THR A 273 13.20 7.75 -4.99
C THR A 273 12.40 6.48 -5.28
N ARG A 274 11.36 6.19 -4.50
CA ARG A 274 10.49 5.03 -4.73
C ARG A 274 9.76 5.11 -6.07
N ARG A 275 9.21 6.28 -6.41
CA ARG A 275 8.50 6.53 -7.68
C ARG A 275 9.46 6.53 -8.86
N ASN A 276 10.57 7.26 -8.78
CA ASN A 276 11.53 7.37 -9.87
C ASN A 276 12.18 6.03 -10.23
N LEU A 277 12.42 5.16 -9.26
CA LEU A 277 12.91 3.80 -9.49
C LEU A 277 11.80 2.81 -9.85
N GLU A 278 10.54 3.23 -9.86
CA GLU A 278 9.38 2.38 -10.15
C GLU A 278 9.44 1.05 -9.37
N LEU A 279 9.64 1.16 -8.03
CA LEU A 279 9.86 -0.03 -7.20
C LEU A 279 8.62 -0.93 -7.15
N VAL A 280 7.46 -0.37 -6.88
CA VAL A 280 6.21 -1.08 -6.59
C VAL A 280 4.99 -0.56 -7.36
N GLU A 281 5.11 0.61 -7.98
CA GLU A 281 4.09 1.27 -8.80
C GLU A 281 4.77 1.99 -9.98
N SER A 282 4.17 1.88 -11.16
CA SER A 282 4.68 2.51 -12.37
C SER A 282 4.31 4.00 -12.40
N LEU A 283 5.18 4.84 -12.98
CA LEU A 283 4.92 6.27 -13.20
C LEU A 283 3.73 6.52 -14.14
N ARG A 284 3.46 5.57 -15.05
CA ARG A 284 2.38 5.64 -16.04
C ARG A 284 1.17 4.83 -15.60
N GLY A 285 0.39 5.33 -14.65
CA GLY A 285 -0.90 4.72 -14.29
C GLY A 285 -0.95 4.00 -12.94
N GLY A 286 0.13 3.99 -12.14
CA GLY A 286 0.12 3.40 -10.80
C GLY A 286 0.00 1.87 -10.75
N GLU A 287 0.17 1.19 -11.89
CA GLU A 287 0.10 -0.27 -11.99
C GLU A 287 1.37 -0.94 -11.47
N VAL A 288 1.25 -2.20 -11.04
CA VAL A 288 2.40 -3.02 -10.66
C VAL A 288 3.19 -3.49 -11.89
N ALA A 289 2.54 -3.65 -13.02
CA ALA A 289 3.18 -4.03 -14.27
C ALA A 289 4.26 -3.01 -14.67
N GLY A 290 5.45 -3.49 -15.07
CA GLY A 290 6.58 -2.64 -15.43
C GLY A 290 7.39 -2.09 -14.24
N THR A 291 7.19 -2.59 -13.03
CA THR A 291 7.95 -2.23 -11.82
C THR A 291 8.98 -3.28 -11.44
N LEU A 292 9.90 -2.92 -10.52
CA LEU A 292 10.85 -3.88 -9.94
C LEU A 292 10.11 -5.04 -9.25
N LEU A 293 9.03 -4.73 -8.50
CA LEU A 293 8.21 -5.75 -7.85
C LEU A 293 7.69 -6.78 -8.87
N SER A 294 7.20 -6.34 -10.03
CA SER A 294 6.69 -7.26 -11.07
C SER A 294 7.76 -8.20 -11.65
N VAL A 295 9.03 -7.82 -11.58
CA VAL A 295 10.16 -8.67 -11.98
C VAL A 295 10.46 -9.73 -10.94
N LEU A 296 10.45 -9.32 -9.66
CA LEU A 296 10.90 -10.14 -8.54
C LEU A 296 9.81 -11.02 -7.96
N ASP A 297 8.53 -10.66 -8.12
CA ASP A 297 7.43 -11.40 -7.53
C ASP A 297 7.18 -12.72 -8.25
N ARG A 298 7.72 -13.76 -7.65
CA ARG A 298 7.52 -15.17 -7.96
C ARG A 298 7.04 -15.93 -6.74
N THR A 299 6.58 -15.20 -5.73
CA THR A 299 6.03 -15.80 -4.52
C THR A 299 4.79 -16.63 -4.82
N THR A 300 4.52 -17.62 -3.99
CA THR A 300 3.38 -18.53 -4.12
C THR A 300 2.29 -18.23 -3.09
N THR A 301 2.63 -17.49 -2.03
CA THR A 301 1.73 -17.17 -0.94
C THR A 301 1.41 -15.67 -0.86
N PRO A 302 0.18 -15.27 -0.48
CA PRO A 302 -0.14 -13.84 -0.28
C PRO A 302 0.72 -13.17 0.79
N MET A 303 1.10 -13.91 1.84
CA MET A 303 2.01 -13.43 2.89
C MET A 303 3.40 -13.12 2.31
N GLY A 304 3.91 -13.98 1.43
CA GLY A 304 5.18 -13.75 0.70
C GLY A 304 5.12 -12.51 -0.17
N GLN A 305 4.01 -12.27 -0.90
CA GLN A 305 3.80 -11.06 -1.71
C GLN A 305 3.87 -9.79 -0.87
N ARG A 306 3.16 -9.75 0.26
CA ARG A 306 3.20 -8.61 1.18
C ARG A 306 4.60 -8.36 1.73
N LEU A 307 5.29 -9.43 2.14
CA LEU A 307 6.64 -9.33 2.68
C LEU A 307 7.65 -8.87 1.63
N LEU A 308 7.60 -9.39 0.40
CA LEU A 308 8.45 -8.96 -0.71
C LEU A 308 8.30 -7.47 -0.98
N ARG A 309 7.05 -6.99 -1.07
CA ARG A 309 6.77 -5.56 -1.21
C ARG A 309 7.37 -4.74 -0.07
N SER A 310 7.20 -5.20 1.17
CA SER A 310 7.76 -4.55 2.37
C SER A 310 9.30 -4.51 2.32
N TRP A 311 9.96 -5.60 1.91
CA TRP A 311 11.42 -5.65 1.82
C TRP A 311 11.98 -4.70 0.76
N LEU A 312 11.34 -4.57 -0.39
CA LEU A 312 11.74 -3.63 -1.44
C LEU A 312 11.66 -2.16 -0.97
N LEU A 313 10.71 -1.86 -0.09
CA LEU A 313 10.52 -0.51 0.46
C LEU A 313 11.36 -0.27 1.73
N ALA A 314 12.07 -1.28 2.22
CA ALA A 314 12.85 -1.25 3.47
C ALA A 314 14.20 -1.97 3.31
N PRO A 315 15.11 -1.50 2.44
CA PRO A 315 16.43 -2.09 2.29
C PRO A 315 17.22 -2.00 3.61
N LEU A 316 18.03 -3.01 3.90
CA LEU A 316 18.75 -3.13 5.15
C LEU A 316 20.04 -2.29 5.15
N LEU A 317 20.45 -1.85 6.35
CA LEU A 317 21.75 -1.21 6.60
C LEU A 317 22.75 -2.11 7.32
N GLU A 318 22.27 -3.19 7.93
CA GLU A 318 23.11 -4.14 8.64
C GLU A 318 23.66 -5.21 7.69
N ARG A 319 24.97 -5.22 7.51
CA ARG A 319 25.68 -6.16 6.63
C ARG A 319 25.36 -7.62 6.94
N ASP A 320 25.41 -8.00 8.20
CA ASP A 320 25.20 -9.39 8.62
C ASP A 320 23.79 -9.89 8.30
N ALA A 321 22.78 -9.01 8.43
CA ALA A 321 21.41 -9.34 8.06
C ALA A 321 21.25 -9.53 6.54
N ILE A 322 21.92 -8.69 5.74
CA ILE A 322 21.92 -8.82 4.28
C ILE A 322 22.63 -10.11 3.86
N GLU A 323 23.80 -10.39 4.42
CA GLU A 323 24.58 -11.59 4.10
C GLU A 323 23.81 -12.87 4.45
N ARG A 324 23.08 -12.91 5.59
CA ARG A 324 22.23 -14.06 5.93
C ARG A 324 21.15 -14.32 4.86
N ARG A 325 20.54 -13.26 4.29
CA ARG A 325 19.58 -13.42 3.18
C ARG A 325 20.28 -13.90 1.91
N LEU A 326 21.43 -13.31 1.56
CA LEU A 326 22.22 -13.72 0.39
C LEU A 326 22.69 -15.17 0.50
N ASP A 327 23.06 -15.64 1.69
CA ASP A 327 23.43 -17.04 1.94
C ASP A 327 22.25 -17.98 1.69
N ALA A 328 21.06 -17.63 2.17
CA ALA A 328 19.83 -18.37 1.93
C ALA A 328 19.48 -18.44 0.43
N VAL A 329 19.58 -17.31 -0.27
CA VAL A 329 19.38 -17.26 -1.73
C VAL A 329 20.42 -18.11 -2.45
N THR A 330 21.69 -18.07 -2.02
CA THR A 330 22.77 -18.86 -2.63
C THR A 330 22.49 -20.35 -2.57
N VAL A 331 22.02 -20.85 -1.42
CA VAL A 331 21.69 -22.27 -1.25
C VAL A 331 20.55 -22.66 -2.19
N LEU A 332 19.52 -21.86 -2.27
CA LEU A 332 18.35 -22.10 -3.13
C LEU A 332 18.66 -21.96 -4.64
N VAL A 333 19.60 -21.10 -5.03
CA VAL A 333 20.07 -20.99 -6.43
C VAL A 333 20.84 -22.23 -6.83
N ARG A 334 21.70 -22.76 -5.96
CA ARG A 334 22.52 -23.95 -6.24
C ARG A 334 21.72 -25.24 -6.32
N ASP A 335 20.60 -25.33 -5.62
CA ASP A 335 19.72 -26.51 -5.60
C ASP A 335 18.39 -26.21 -6.30
N ALA A 336 18.39 -26.26 -7.63
CA ALA A 336 17.20 -26.02 -8.43
C ALA A 336 16.07 -27.04 -8.19
N VAL A 337 16.43 -28.29 -7.90
CA VAL A 337 15.46 -29.36 -7.61
C VAL A 337 14.81 -29.11 -6.25
N GLY A 338 15.63 -28.87 -5.22
CA GLY A 338 15.16 -28.56 -3.88
C GLY A 338 14.32 -27.27 -3.85
N ARG A 339 14.71 -26.25 -4.59
CA ARG A 339 13.92 -25.01 -4.73
C ARG A 339 12.56 -25.28 -5.36
N THR A 340 12.49 -26.11 -6.42
CA THR A 340 11.21 -26.48 -7.04
C THR A 340 10.33 -27.24 -6.07
N ALA A 341 10.85 -28.24 -5.38
CA ALA A 341 10.12 -29.00 -4.37
C ALA A 341 9.61 -28.10 -3.22
N LEU A 342 10.40 -27.11 -2.78
CA LEU A 342 10.00 -26.14 -1.79
C LEU A 342 8.84 -25.26 -2.29
N ARG A 343 8.89 -24.77 -3.51
CA ARG A 343 7.82 -23.97 -4.12
C ARG A 343 6.54 -24.78 -4.28
N ASP A 344 6.63 -26.04 -4.65
CA ASP A 344 5.49 -26.98 -4.72
C ASP A 344 4.90 -27.27 -3.33
N ALA A 345 5.73 -27.28 -2.28
CA ALA A 345 5.26 -27.42 -0.89
C ALA A 345 4.51 -26.16 -0.41
N LEU A 346 4.96 -24.99 -0.81
CA LEU A 346 4.31 -23.71 -0.51
C LEU A 346 3.02 -23.50 -1.32
N ASP A 347 2.90 -24.12 -2.49
CA ASP A 347 1.70 -24.01 -3.32
C ASP A 347 0.48 -24.59 -2.59
N GLY A 348 -0.58 -23.79 -2.52
CA GLY A 348 -1.80 -24.11 -1.76
C GLY A 348 -1.74 -23.81 -0.26
N VAL A 349 -0.64 -23.25 0.28
CA VAL A 349 -0.66 -22.56 1.58
C VAL A 349 -1.40 -21.23 1.39
N ARG A 350 -2.56 -21.12 2.04
CA ARG A 350 -3.39 -19.91 1.99
C ARG A 350 -2.82 -18.84 2.92
N ASP A 351 -3.52 -17.72 3.00
CA ASP A 351 -3.15 -16.60 3.87
C ASP A 351 -3.39 -16.94 5.35
N VAL A 352 -2.44 -17.69 5.95
CA VAL A 352 -2.51 -18.12 7.36
C VAL A 352 -2.64 -16.94 8.30
N GLU A 353 -1.98 -15.83 7.99
CA GLU A 353 -1.98 -14.62 8.79
C GLU A 353 -3.39 -14.02 8.90
N ARG A 354 -4.06 -13.79 7.76
CA ARG A 354 -5.43 -13.24 7.72
C ARG A 354 -6.47 -14.24 8.23
N LEU A 355 -6.33 -15.51 7.89
CA LEU A 355 -7.23 -16.56 8.37
C LEU A 355 -7.20 -16.71 9.90
N ALA A 356 -6.01 -16.70 10.49
CA ALA A 356 -5.83 -16.77 11.93
C ALA A 356 -6.36 -15.51 12.64
N SER A 357 -6.14 -14.32 12.06
CA SER A 357 -6.68 -13.06 12.59
C SER A 357 -8.21 -13.05 12.59
N LYS A 358 -8.84 -13.54 11.51
CA LYS A 358 -10.30 -13.71 11.46
C LYS A 358 -10.82 -14.72 12.49
N ALA A 359 -10.09 -15.82 12.72
CA ALA A 359 -10.45 -16.79 13.75
C ALA A 359 -10.40 -16.17 15.15
N ALA A 360 -9.32 -15.46 15.47
CA ALA A 360 -9.15 -14.79 16.76
C ALA A 360 -10.17 -13.65 16.99
N ALA A 361 -10.49 -12.88 15.93
CA ALA A 361 -11.54 -11.85 15.97
C ALA A 361 -12.97 -12.42 16.00
N GLY A 362 -13.15 -13.75 15.98
CA GLY A 362 -14.46 -14.38 15.98
C GLY A 362 -15.23 -14.23 14.66
N ARG A 363 -14.54 -14.00 13.52
CA ARG A 363 -15.14 -13.68 12.21
C ARG A 363 -14.93 -14.73 11.14
N ALA A 364 -14.04 -15.70 11.38
CA ALA A 364 -13.76 -16.75 10.42
C ALA A 364 -15.03 -17.56 10.10
N THR A 365 -15.30 -17.74 8.84
CA THR A 365 -16.34 -18.62 8.30
C THR A 365 -15.89 -20.09 8.36
N PRO A 366 -16.81 -21.08 8.22
CA PRO A 366 -16.40 -22.49 8.16
C PRO A 366 -15.38 -22.79 7.06
N ARG A 367 -15.51 -22.16 5.89
CA ARG A 367 -14.55 -22.32 4.78
C ARG A 367 -13.16 -21.77 5.10
N GLU A 368 -13.10 -20.61 5.75
CA GLU A 368 -11.85 -19.99 6.15
C GLU A 368 -11.15 -20.77 7.24
N LEU A 369 -11.89 -21.27 8.22
CA LEU A 369 -11.33 -22.10 9.29
C LEU A 369 -10.81 -23.44 8.74
N ARG A 370 -11.52 -24.06 7.78
CA ARG A 370 -11.03 -25.23 7.06
C ARG A 370 -9.79 -24.92 6.24
N ALA A 371 -9.76 -23.78 5.53
CA ALA A 371 -8.59 -23.37 4.75
C ALA A 371 -7.35 -23.11 5.63
N LEU A 372 -7.54 -22.64 6.87
CA LEU A 372 -6.48 -22.55 7.87
C LEU A 372 -5.95 -23.96 8.19
N GLY A 373 -6.83 -24.91 8.51
CA GLY A 373 -6.45 -26.30 8.79
C GLY A 373 -5.70 -26.97 7.64
N ASP A 374 -6.20 -26.82 6.42
CA ASP A 374 -5.57 -27.38 5.21
C ASP A 374 -4.19 -26.74 4.95
N SER A 375 -4.02 -25.44 5.25
CA SER A 375 -2.74 -24.74 5.12
C SER A 375 -1.72 -25.21 6.17
N LEU A 376 -2.14 -25.32 7.43
CA LEU A 376 -1.30 -25.86 8.50
C LEU A 376 -0.86 -27.31 8.22
N ALA A 377 -1.73 -28.14 7.64
CA ALA A 377 -1.40 -29.52 7.28
C ALA A 377 -0.28 -29.64 6.23
N ARG A 378 0.05 -28.54 5.52
CA ARG A 378 1.17 -28.50 4.56
C ARG A 378 2.51 -28.13 5.19
N LEU A 379 2.52 -27.53 6.38
CA LEU A 379 3.74 -27.02 7.03
C LEU A 379 4.82 -28.08 7.26
N PRO A 380 4.51 -29.32 7.63
CA PRO A 380 5.53 -30.36 7.75
C PRO A 380 6.28 -30.61 6.43
N ARG A 381 5.58 -30.56 5.30
CA ARG A 381 6.18 -30.71 3.97
C ARG A 381 7.07 -29.51 3.60
N VAL A 382 6.68 -28.30 3.98
CA VAL A 382 7.52 -27.09 3.81
C VAL A 382 8.81 -27.23 4.62
N ALA A 383 8.71 -27.60 5.90
CA ALA A 383 9.88 -27.81 6.75
C ALA A 383 10.82 -28.90 6.21
N GLN A 384 10.26 -30.01 5.71
CA GLN A 384 11.04 -31.08 5.11
C GLN A 384 11.80 -30.59 3.86
N ALA A 385 11.12 -29.86 2.96
CA ALA A 385 11.76 -29.34 1.75
C ALA A 385 12.90 -28.36 2.08
N VAL A 386 12.74 -27.48 3.10
CA VAL A 386 13.83 -26.62 3.57
C VAL A 386 14.97 -27.45 4.16
N SER A 387 14.67 -28.48 4.95
CA SER A 387 15.66 -29.37 5.55
C SER A 387 16.49 -30.11 4.49
N ASP A 388 15.87 -30.59 3.43
CA ASP A 388 16.52 -31.29 2.32
C ASP A 388 17.50 -30.33 1.58
N VAL A 389 17.05 -29.11 1.28
CA VAL A 389 17.89 -28.07 0.67
C VAL A 389 19.11 -27.76 1.56
N LEU A 390 18.91 -27.61 2.87
CA LEU A 390 20.02 -27.35 3.80
C LEU A 390 20.98 -28.55 3.95
N ALA A 391 20.47 -29.78 3.86
CA ALA A 391 21.30 -30.98 3.88
C ALA A 391 22.23 -31.05 2.64
N HIS A 392 21.68 -30.76 1.44
CA HIS A 392 22.48 -30.67 0.21
C HIS A 392 23.51 -29.53 0.29
N ALA A 393 23.13 -28.36 0.80
CA ALA A 393 24.01 -27.22 0.95
C ALA A 393 25.18 -27.51 1.90
N SER A 394 24.96 -28.22 2.98
CA SER A 394 26.01 -28.56 3.99
C SER A 394 27.10 -29.44 3.39
N GLN A 395 26.78 -30.32 2.44
CA GLN A 395 27.76 -31.12 1.69
C GLN A 395 28.65 -30.23 0.80
N GLY A 396 28.15 -29.06 0.35
CA GLY A 396 28.88 -28.06 -0.43
C GLY A 396 29.54 -26.94 0.41
N GLY A 397 29.55 -27.04 1.76
CA GLY A 397 30.18 -26.07 2.65
C GLY A 397 29.37 -24.75 2.87
N ALA A 398 28.12 -24.68 2.38
CA ALA A 398 27.27 -23.51 2.59
C ALA A 398 26.46 -23.63 3.90
N GLN A 399 26.32 -22.50 4.63
CA GLN A 399 25.68 -22.51 5.96
C GLN A 399 24.16 -22.32 5.94
N GLY A 400 23.57 -21.85 4.83
CA GLY A 400 22.14 -21.68 4.65
C GLY A 400 21.51 -20.48 5.37
N GLY A 401 22.29 -19.68 6.08
CA GLY A 401 21.92 -18.38 6.64
C GLY A 401 20.53 -18.31 7.27
N GLU A 402 19.66 -17.47 6.74
CA GLU A 402 18.31 -17.22 7.23
C GLU A 402 17.40 -18.47 7.18
N LEU A 403 17.56 -19.36 6.17
CA LEU A 403 16.76 -20.58 6.09
C LEU A 403 16.94 -21.51 7.30
N ARG A 404 18.19 -21.60 7.81
CA ARG A 404 18.46 -22.38 9.01
C ARG A 404 17.81 -21.77 10.25
N ALA A 405 17.82 -20.43 10.35
CA ALA A 405 17.15 -19.71 11.43
C ALA A 405 15.63 -19.93 11.40
N MET A 406 15.03 -20.01 10.21
CA MET A 406 13.58 -20.26 10.07
C MET A 406 13.16 -21.66 10.57
N LEU A 407 14.01 -22.67 10.48
CA LEU A 407 13.72 -24.01 10.99
C LEU A 407 13.93 -24.18 12.50
N HIS A 408 14.63 -23.25 13.14
CA HIS A 408 14.81 -23.30 14.59
C HIS A 408 13.46 -23.12 15.28
N ASP A 409 13.09 -24.04 16.18
CA ASP A 409 11.79 -24.05 16.86
C ASP A 409 10.60 -23.97 15.88
N TRP A 410 10.68 -24.72 14.78
CA TRP A 410 9.59 -24.76 13.80
C TRP A 410 8.33 -25.35 14.41
N ASP A 411 7.25 -24.62 14.40
CA ASP A 411 5.91 -25.07 14.74
C ASP A 411 5.19 -25.55 13.48
N ASP A 412 4.93 -26.85 13.38
CA ASP A 412 4.26 -27.43 12.21
C ASP A 412 2.73 -27.32 12.28
N GLY A 413 2.18 -26.89 13.41
CA GLY A 413 0.74 -26.73 13.60
C GLY A 413 -0.07 -28.03 13.49
N ALA A 414 0.56 -29.21 13.59
CA ALA A 414 -0.07 -30.49 13.33
C ALA A 414 -1.26 -30.77 14.24
N ASP A 415 -1.19 -30.35 15.51
CA ASP A 415 -2.28 -30.47 16.49
C ASP A 415 -3.54 -29.70 16.02
N CYS A 416 -3.40 -28.48 15.64
CA CYS A 416 -4.50 -27.64 15.16
C CYS A 416 -4.98 -28.09 13.76
N ALA A 417 -4.07 -28.42 12.86
CA ALA A 417 -4.39 -28.94 11.54
C ALA A 417 -5.26 -30.21 11.65
N ALA A 418 -4.85 -31.18 12.46
CA ALA A 418 -5.61 -32.40 12.69
C ALA A 418 -7.00 -32.12 13.29
N ARG A 419 -7.07 -31.21 14.27
CA ARG A 419 -8.33 -30.80 14.90
C ARG A 419 -9.29 -30.17 13.89
N LEU A 420 -8.84 -29.17 13.12
CA LEU A 420 -9.65 -28.47 12.14
C LEU A 420 -10.11 -29.36 10.99
N THR A 421 -9.23 -30.19 10.45
CA THR A 421 -9.55 -31.09 9.34
C THR A 421 -10.41 -32.28 9.74
N HIS A 422 -10.30 -32.77 10.98
CA HIS A 422 -11.17 -33.80 11.53
C HIS A 422 -12.58 -33.31 11.83
N MET A 423 -12.69 -32.10 12.41
CA MET A 423 -13.97 -31.55 12.85
C MET A 423 -14.83 -31.03 11.71
N LEU A 424 -14.23 -30.46 10.67
CA LEU A 424 -14.94 -29.80 9.56
C LEU A 424 -15.01 -30.72 8.33
N VAL A 425 -16.13 -30.70 7.63
CA VAL A 425 -16.24 -31.38 6.33
C VAL A 425 -15.20 -30.86 5.33
N THR A 426 -14.88 -31.60 4.29
CA THR A 426 -13.85 -31.22 3.31
C THR A 426 -14.20 -29.93 2.56
N ARG A 427 -15.49 -29.67 2.34
CA ARG A 427 -15.99 -28.45 1.67
C ARG A 427 -17.12 -27.85 2.50
N PRO A 428 -16.81 -27.11 3.55
CA PRO A 428 -17.85 -26.49 4.38
C PRO A 428 -18.65 -25.44 3.60
N PRO A 429 -19.91 -25.20 3.97
CA PRO A 429 -20.69 -24.10 3.45
C PRO A 429 -20.08 -22.74 3.86
N LEU A 430 -20.55 -21.65 3.25
CA LEU A 430 -20.17 -20.32 3.65
C LEU A 430 -20.81 -19.94 5.00
N MET A 431 -22.06 -20.32 5.19
CA MET A 431 -22.84 -20.10 6.40
C MET A 431 -23.31 -21.42 7.00
N ILE A 432 -23.29 -21.51 8.34
CA ILE A 432 -23.85 -22.65 9.07
C ILE A 432 -25.36 -22.68 8.84
N GLY A 433 -25.89 -23.88 8.52
CA GLY A 433 -27.30 -24.10 8.21
C GLY A 433 -27.61 -24.22 6.71
N ASP A 434 -26.70 -23.81 5.83
CA ASP A 434 -26.89 -24.03 4.38
C ASP A 434 -26.67 -25.52 4.02
N GLU A 435 -25.61 -26.12 4.56
CA GLU A 435 -25.22 -27.53 4.39
C GLU A 435 -24.49 -27.99 5.66
N ASP A 436 -24.20 -29.28 5.76
CA ASP A 436 -23.46 -29.85 6.87
C ASP A 436 -22.06 -29.20 6.98
N THR A 437 -21.76 -28.68 8.16
CA THR A 437 -20.49 -28.00 8.48
C THR A 437 -19.53 -28.90 9.23
N ILE A 438 -20.02 -29.62 10.26
CA ILE A 438 -19.23 -30.53 11.09
C ILE A 438 -19.17 -31.90 10.41
N ALA A 439 -18.02 -32.57 10.45
CA ALA A 439 -17.83 -33.87 9.83
C ALA A 439 -18.65 -34.96 10.54
N PRO A 440 -19.11 -36.01 9.80
CA PRO A 440 -19.76 -37.17 10.42
C PRO A 440 -18.83 -37.90 11.39
N GLY A 441 -19.38 -38.46 12.48
CA GLY A 441 -18.61 -39.17 13.51
C GLY A 441 -17.94 -38.30 14.57
N VAL A 442 -18.09 -36.97 14.49
CA VAL A 442 -17.52 -36.01 15.47
C VAL A 442 -18.40 -35.88 16.71
N ASP A 443 -19.71 -35.81 16.52
CA ASP A 443 -20.69 -35.64 17.60
C ASP A 443 -21.86 -36.62 17.41
N THR A 444 -22.07 -37.49 18.39
CA THR A 444 -23.10 -38.54 18.32
C THR A 444 -24.52 -37.99 18.31
N GLU A 445 -24.79 -36.87 18.98
CA GLU A 445 -26.09 -36.21 18.96
C GLU A 445 -26.39 -35.64 17.58
N LEU A 446 -25.40 -34.97 16.97
CA LEU A 446 -25.51 -34.39 15.62
C LEU A 446 -25.76 -35.50 14.59
N ASP A 447 -25.04 -36.61 14.65
CA ASP A 447 -25.22 -37.75 13.75
C ASP A 447 -26.61 -38.37 13.86
N ALA A 448 -27.14 -38.48 15.09
CA ALA A 448 -28.50 -38.96 15.33
C ALA A 448 -29.56 -38.02 14.72
N LEU A 449 -29.38 -36.70 14.88
CA LEU A 449 -30.26 -35.69 14.29
C LEU A 449 -30.23 -35.71 12.76
N ARG A 450 -29.04 -35.90 12.16
CA ARG A 450 -28.89 -36.05 10.71
C ARG A 450 -29.55 -37.30 10.18
N THR A 451 -29.40 -38.41 10.89
CA THR A 451 -30.08 -39.67 10.55
C THR A 451 -31.61 -39.48 10.54
N LEU A 452 -32.15 -38.72 11.50
CA LEU A 452 -33.58 -38.36 11.51
C LEU A 452 -34.00 -37.44 10.33
N ARG A 453 -33.16 -36.48 9.97
CA ARG A 453 -33.39 -35.57 8.82
C ARG A 453 -33.34 -36.36 7.49
N ASP A 454 -32.31 -37.17 7.30
CA ASP A 454 -31.98 -37.80 6.03
C ASP A 454 -32.78 -39.12 5.84
N GLY A 455 -33.20 -39.77 6.92
CA GLY A 455 -34.10 -40.92 6.92
C GLY A 455 -35.54 -40.64 6.49
N GLY A 456 -35.81 -39.39 6.15
CA GLY A 456 -37.14 -38.88 5.76
C GLY A 456 -37.81 -39.59 4.60
N LYS A 457 -37.04 -40.05 3.63
CA LYS A 457 -37.59 -40.74 2.46
C LYS A 457 -38.17 -42.09 2.86
N ASP A 458 -37.52 -42.82 3.74
CA ASP A 458 -37.97 -44.12 4.20
C ASP A 458 -39.16 -44.01 5.17
N ALA A 459 -39.10 -43.01 6.06
CA ALA A 459 -40.25 -42.70 6.94
C ALA A 459 -41.49 -42.28 6.16
N ILE A 460 -41.33 -41.40 5.15
CA ILE A 460 -42.41 -41.00 4.27
C ILE A 460 -42.96 -42.17 3.46
N ALA A 461 -42.08 -43.03 2.93
CA ALA A 461 -42.48 -44.25 2.23
C ALA A 461 -43.27 -45.19 3.16
N THR A 462 -42.85 -45.32 4.41
CA THR A 462 -43.54 -46.07 5.43
C THR A 462 -44.91 -45.51 5.78
N ILE A 463 -45.00 -44.19 5.99
CA ILE A 463 -46.28 -43.49 6.22
C ILE A 463 -47.20 -43.68 5.00
N GLN A 464 -46.66 -43.53 3.81
CA GLN A 464 -47.46 -43.72 2.56
C GLN A 464 -47.96 -45.15 2.45
N GLN A 465 -47.18 -46.14 2.76
CA GLN A 465 -47.56 -47.53 2.74
C GLN A 465 -48.59 -47.86 3.82
N GLN A 466 -48.43 -47.34 5.02
CA GLN A 466 -49.40 -47.50 6.13
C GLN A 466 -50.72 -46.84 5.80
N GLU A 467 -50.71 -45.63 5.26
CA GLU A 467 -51.93 -44.90 4.89
C GLU A 467 -52.65 -45.55 3.67
N ARG A 468 -51.88 -46.11 2.72
CA ARG A 468 -52.48 -46.93 1.63
C ARG A 468 -53.16 -48.16 2.14
N ALA A 469 -52.54 -48.88 3.10
CA ALA A 469 -53.12 -50.05 3.69
C ALA A 469 -54.36 -49.72 4.54
N ARG A 470 -54.31 -48.64 5.30
CA ARG A 470 -55.43 -48.17 6.16
C ARG A 470 -56.64 -47.68 5.36
N THR A 471 -56.41 -46.95 4.27
CA THR A 471 -57.48 -46.31 3.47
C THR A 471 -57.94 -47.13 2.27
N GLY A 472 -57.18 -48.14 1.85
CA GLY A 472 -57.38 -48.86 0.62
C GLY A 472 -57.12 -48.07 -0.67
N ILE A 473 -56.63 -46.85 -0.59
CA ILE A 473 -56.37 -45.97 -1.72
C ILE A 473 -54.94 -46.24 -2.27
N THR A 474 -54.84 -47.09 -3.27
CA THR A 474 -53.55 -47.46 -3.88
C THR A 474 -52.84 -46.35 -4.61
N SER A 475 -53.61 -45.35 -5.09
CA SER A 475 -53.10 -44.16 -5.81
C SER A 475 -52.60 -43.01 -4.89
N LEU A 476 -52.75 -43.14 -3.57
CA LEU A 476 -52.32 -42.17 -2.59
C LEU A 476 -50.80 -41.94 -2.69
N LYS A 477 -50.42 -40.62 -2.81
CA LYS A 477 -49.02 -40.19 -2.86
C LYS A 477 -48.73 -39.20 -1.75
N VAL A 478 -47.57 -39.30 -1.13
CA VAL A 478 -47.06 -38.21 -0.28
C VAL A 478 -46.24 -37.25 -1.15
N GLY A 479 -46.47 -35.97 -0.99
CA GLY A 479 -45.75 -34.89 -1.64
C GLY A 479 -45.33 -33.83 -0.63
N TYR A 480 -44.40 -32.94 -1.05
CA TYR A 480 -43.94 -31.79 -0.27
C TYR A 480 -44.11 -30.51 -1.05
N ASN A 481 -44.55 -29.46 -0.37
CA ASN A 481 -44.67 -28.10 -0.94
C ASN A 481 -44.12 -27.09 0.09
N LYS A 482 -43.24 -26.14 -0.35
CA LYS A 482 -42.65 -25.12 0.53
C LYS A 482 -43.67 -24.28 1.32
N VAL A 483 -44.91 -24.14 0.81
CA VAL A 483 -45.95 -23.31 1.45
C VAL A 483 -46.78 -24.11 2.45
N PHE A 484 -47.05 -25.39 2.16
CA PHE A 484 -48.00 -26.22 2.93
C PHE A 484 -47.35 -27.41 3.64
N GLY A 485 -46.01 -27.60 3.49
CA GLY A 485 -45.33 -28.75 4.06
C GLY A 485 -45.61 -30.05 3.35
N TYR A 486 -45.53 -31.17 4.10
CA TYR A 486 -45.86 -32.49 3.61
C TYR A 486 -47.37 -32.69 3.50
N PHE A 487 -47.81 -33.33 2.44
CA PHE A 487 -49.23 -33.63 2.19
C PHE A 487 -49.43 -34.96 1.52
N LEU A 488 -50.62 -35.53 1.72
CA LEU A 488 -51.15 -36.68 0.98
C LEU A 488 -52.00 -36.17 -0.18
N GLU A 489 -51.68 -36.60 -1.40
CA GLU A 489 -52.48 -36.26 -2.59
C GLU A 489 -53.36 -37.43 -2.94
N ILE A 490 -54.68 -37.21 -2.98
CA ILE A 490 -55.71 -38.16 -3.27
C ILE A 490 -56.55 -37.68 -4.44
N SER A 491 -56.73 -38.54 -5.46
CA SER A 491 -57.54 -38.20 -6.61
C SER A 491 -59.02 -38.00 -6.22
N ASN A 492 -59.76 -37.15 -6.92
CA ASN A 492 -61.14 -36.88 -6.64
C ASN A 492 -62.03 -38.15 -6.72
N ALA A 493 -61.62 -39.15 -7.48
CA ALA A 493 -62.32 -40.46 -7.57
C ALA A 493 -62.33 -41.24 -6.25
N ASN A 494 -61.33 -41.05 -5.40
CA ASN A 494 -61.14 -41.77 -4.12
C ASN A 494 -61.52 -40.93 -2.88
N ARG A 495 -62.12 -39.76 -3.09
CA ARG A 495 -62.45 -38.82 -2.00
C ARG A 495 -63.40 -39.44 -0.96
N HIS A 496 -64.28 -40.35 -1.34
CA HIS A 496 -65.22 -41.02 -0.46
C HIS A 496 -64.56 -42.04 0.52
N LEU A 497 -63.29 -42.39 0.27
CA LEU A 497 -62.49 -43.27 1.10
C LEU A 497 -61.58 -42.52 2.10
N VAL A 498 -61.64 -41.19 2.07
CA VAL A 498 -60.82 -40.37 2.95
C VAL A 498 -61.35 -40.42 4.37
N PRO A 499 -60.53 -40.82 5.38
CA PRO A 499 -60.94 -40.85 6.78
C PRO A 499 -61.20 -39.45 7.35
N ASP A 500 -62.02 -39.36 8.42
CA ASP A 500 -62.41 -38.11 9.07
C ASP A 500 -61.24 -37.40 9.78
N ASP A 501 -60.15 -38.10 10.09
CA ASP A 501 -58.96 -37.54 10.72
C ASP A 501 -57.97 -36.82 9.71
N TYR A 502 -58.29 -36.89 8.42
CA TYR A 502 -57.54 -36.17 7.37
C TYR A 502 -57.99 -34.73 7.32
N GLN A 503 -57.04 -33.79 7.52
CA GLN A 503 -57.28 -32.37 7.40
C GLN A 503 -57.04 -31.90 5.95
N ARG A 504 -58.06 -31.44 5.24
CA ARG A 504 -57.89 -30.88 3.91
C ARG A 504 -57.15 -29.58 3.93
N ARG A 505 -56.11 -29.42 3.13
CA ARG A 505 -55.30 -28.22 2.97
C ARG A 505 -55.52 -27.50 1.65
N GLN A 506 -55.64 -28.23 0.55
CA GLN A 506 -55.80 -27.64 -0.78
C GLN A 506 -56.64 -28.53 -1.68
N THR A 507 -57.47 -27.89 -2.52
CA THR A 507 -58.24 -28.53 -3.59
C THR A 507 -57.62 -28.19 -4.94
N LEU A 508 -57.35 -29.21 -5.76
CA LEU A 508 -56.82 -29.10 -7.12
C LEU A 508 -57.89 -29.58 -8.10
N THR A 509 -57.71 -29.32 -9.42
CA THR A 509 -58.69 -29.69 -10.46
C THR A 509 -58.95 -31.20 -10.54
N GLY A 510 -57.94 -32.04 -10.20
CA GLY A 510 -58.06 -33.53 -10.29
C GLY A 510 -57.78 -34.28 -8.98
N ALA A 511 -57.45 -33.59 -7.90
CA ALA A 511 -57.04 -34.19 -6.64
C ALA A 511 -57.29 -33.25 -5.46
N GLU A 512 -57.27 -33.77 -4.25
CA GLU A 512 -57.23 -32.99 -3.01
C GLU A 512 -56.02 -33.34 -2.18
N ARG A 513 -55.53 -32.35 -1.44
CA ARG A 513 -54.35 -32.50 -0.57
C ARG A 513 -54.76 -32.46 0.87
N TYR A 514 -54.30 -33.45 1.63
CA TYR A 514 -54.63 -33.67 3.02
C TYR A 514 -53.34 -33.75 3.87
N VAL A 515 -53.47 -33.49 5.17
CA VAL A 515 -52.44 -33.71 6.19
C VAL A 515 -53.04 -34.68 7.23
N THR A 516 -52.26 -35.65 7.61
CA THR A 516 -52.60 -36.60 8.70
C THR A 516 -51.86 -36.22 9.98
N PRO A 517 -52.38 -36.62 11.16
CA PRO A 517 -51.63 -36.45 12.43
C PRO A 517 -50.21 -37.02 12.37
N ALA A 518 -50.07 -38.24 11.79
CA ALA A 518 -48.74 -38.89 11.66
C ALA A 518 -47.79 -38.09 10.77
N LEU A 519 -48.28 -37.50 9.66
CA LEU A 519 -47.47 -36.68 8.75
C LEU A 519 -47.08 -35.39 9.40
N LYS A 520 -47.97 -34.77 10.18
CA LYS A 520 -47.74 -33.55 10.92
C LYS A 520 -46.72 -33.73 12.06
N GLU A 521 -46.85 -34.82 12.81
CA GLU A 521 -45.87 -35.19 13.85
C GLU A 521 -44.49 -35.45 13.26
N TYR A 522 -44.42 -36.11 12.10
CA TYR A 522 -43.16 -36.31 11.40
C TYR A 522 -42.54 -34.99 10.92
N GLU A 523 -43.35 -34.12 10.34
CA GLU A 523 -42.93 -32.80 9.90
C GLU A 523 -42.36 -31.95 11.05
N GLU A 524 -43.04 -31.93 12.21
CA GLU A 524 -42.59 -31.25 13.41
C GLU A 524 -41.25 -31.81 13.91
N LYS A 525 -41.07 -33.13 13.85
CA LYS A 525 -39.79 -33.80 14.22
C LYS A 525 -38.66 -33.40 13.27
N VAL A 526 -38.91 -33.39 11.94
CA VAL A 526 -37.88 -33.07 10.96
C VAL A 526 -37.49 -31.59 11.04
N LEU A 527 -38.47 -30.69 11.16
CA LEU A 527 -38.20 -29.25 11.31
C LEU A 527 -37.44 -28.96 12.62
N SER A 528 -37.87 -29.56 13.73
CA SER A 528 -37.15 -29.49 15.01
C SER A 528 -35.73 -30.06 14.92
N ALA A 529 -35.53 -31.12 14.15
CA ALA A 529 -34.20 -31.66 13.94
C ALA A 529 -33.31 -30.75 13.14
N ALA A 530 -33.80 -30.08 12.12
CA ALA A 530 -33.04 -29.09 11.32
C ALA A 530 -32.58 -27.89 12.17
N ASP A 531 -33.48 -27.30 12.96
CA ASP A 531 -33.16 -26.20 13.88
C ASP A 531 -32.11 -26.64 14.95
N ARG A 532 -32.21 -27.88 15.46
CA ARG A 532 -31.26 -28.44 16.43
C ARG A 532 -29.92 -28.77 15.79
N ILE A 533 -29.88 -29.26 14.55
CA ILE A 533 -28.64 -29.45 13.78
C ILE A 533 -27.91 -28.14 13.65
N GLU A 534 -28.57 -27.07 13.16
CA GLU A 534 -27.97 -25.76 12.98
C GLU A 534 -27.41 -25.21 14.31
N THR A 535 -28.19 -25.33 15.40
CA THR A 535 -27.77 -24.89 16.75
C THR A 535 -26.53 -25.66 17.21
N ARG A 536 -26.54 -26.97 17.10
CA ARG A 536 -25.42 -27.83 17.53
C ARG A 536 -24.18 -27.64 16.72
N GLU A 537 -24.32 -27.51 15.39
CA GLU A 537 -23.20 -27.19 14.50
C GLU A 537 -22.58 -25.83 14.85
N ARG A 538 -23.41 -24.83 15.14
CA ARG A 538 -22.95 -23.50 15.58
C ARG A 538 -22.16 -23.57 16.89
N GLU A 539 -22.64 -24.32 17.88
CA GLU A 539 -21.93 -24.49 19.15
C GLU A 539 -20.56 -25.14 18.95
N LEU A 540 -20.50 -26.23 18.21
CA LEU A 540 -19.25 -26.97 17.93
C LEU A 540 -18.28 -26.11 17.12
N PHE A 541 -18.78 -25.38 16.14
CA PHE A 541 -17.98 -24.49 15.32
C PHE A 541 -17.41 -23.31 16.15
N GLU A 542 -18.19 -22.71 17.04
CA GLU A 542 -17.73 -21.61 17.90
C GLU A 542 -16.63 -22.05 18.88
N VAL A 543 -16.70 -23.27 19.39
CA VAL A 543 -15.63 -23.85 20.20
C VAL A 543 -14.36 -23.98 19.35
N LEU A 544 -14.47 -24.57 18.17
CA LEU A 544 -13.36 -24.79 17.26
C LEU A 544 -12.71 -23.49 16.81
N ARG A 545 -13.51 -22.47 16.49
CA ARG A 545 -13.05 -21.14 16.09
C ARG A 545 -12.27 -20.46 17.23
N ARG A 546 -12.76 -20.54 18.46
CA ARG A 546 -12.07 -20.01 19.64
C ARG A 546 -10.74 -20.75 19.93
N GLU A 547 -10.71 -22.08 19.80
CA GLU A 547 -9.48 -22.88 19.94
C GLU A 547 -8.41 -22.41 18.93
N ALA A 548 -8.78 -22.28 17.66
CA ALA A 548 -7.88 -21.83 16.61
C ALA A 548 -7.43 -20.36 16.82
N GLY A 549 -8.35 -19.50 17.26
CA GLY A 549 -8.08 -18.07 17.52
C GLY A 549 -7.20 -17.86 18.75
N ALA A 550 -7.33 -18.68 19.80
CA ALA A 550 -6.48 -18.58 20.99
C ALA A 550 -4.99 -18.85 20.69
N ALA A 551 -4.69 -19.56 19.61
CA ALA A 551 -3.33 -19.84 19.16
C ALA A 551 -2.76 -18.78 18.19
N ILE A 552 -3.37 -17.60 18.06
CA ILE A 552 -3.02 -16.57 17.07
C ILE A 552 -1.52 -16.21 17.07
N ALA A 553 -0.89 -16.10 18.22
CA ALA A 553 0.54 -15.78 18.32
C ALA A 553 1.43 -16.85 17.65
N ARG A 554 1.04 -18.14 17.71
CA ARG A 554 1.74 -19.22 17.00
C ARG A 554 1.61 -19.01 15.49
N TRP A 555 0.41 -18.73 15.00
CA TRP A 555 0.14 -18.60 13.56
C TRP A 555 0.79 -17.37 12.97
N GLN A 556 0.91 -16.28 13.71
CA GLN A 556 1.64 -15.09 13.27
C GLN A 556 3.14 -15.36 13.10
N VAL A 557 3.75 -16.15 13.99
CA VAL A 557 5.17 -16.57 13.84
C VAL A 557 5.33 -17.49 12.63
N VAL A 558 4.48 -18.49 12.49
CA VAL A 558 4.49 -19.42 11.35
C VAL A 558 4.30 -18.68 10.03
N ALA A 559 3.32 -17.81 9.93
CA ALA A 559 3.03 -17.01 8.73
C ALA A 559 4.23 -16.17 8.29
N ARG A 560 4.92 -15.52 9.24
CA ARG A 560 6.14 -14.74 8.99
C ARG A 560 7.28 -15.62 8.47
N ARG A 561 7.47 -16.83 9.04
CA ARG A 561 8.49 -17.78 8.58
C ARG A 561 8.20 -18.27 7.16
N VAL A 562 6.96 -18.67 6.90
CA VAL A 562 6.50 -19.10 5.56
C VAL A 562 6.70 -17.97 4.54
N ALA A 563 6.31 -16.73 4.87
CA ALA A 563 6.51 -15.57 4.01
C ALA A 563 7.98 -15.34 3.70
N THR A 564 8.86 -15.44 4.70
CA THR A 564 10.32 -15.27 4.53
C THR A 564 10.90 -16.34 3.60
N ILE A 565 10.53 -17.61 3.82
CA ILE A 565 10.96 -18.73 2.96
C ILE A 565 10.48 -18.52 1.52
N ASP A 566 9.25 -18.08 1.32
CA ASP A 566 8.65 -17.84 0.00
C ASP A 566 9.36 -16.68 -0.74
N VAL A 567 9.68 -15.58 -0.06
CA VAL A 567 10.44 -14.46 -0.65
C VAL A 567 11.85 -14.90 -1.05
N LEU A 568 12.57 -15.65 -0.19
CA LEU A 568 13.91 -16.14 -0.49
C LEU A 568 13.89 -17.12 -1.67
N ALA A 569 12.87 -17.98 -1.77
CA ALA A 569 12.67 -18.87 -2.90
C ALA A 569 12.34 -18.09 -4.19
N SER A 570 11.58 -17.00 -4.09
CA SER A 570 11.28 -16.09 -5.19
C SER A 570 12.55 -15.42 -5.72
N PHE A 571 13.40 -14.87 -4.84
CA PHE A 571 14.69 -14.28 -5.24
C PHE A 571 15.59 -15.29 -5.92
N ALA A 572 15.65 -16.52 -5.43
CA ALA A 572 16.46 -17.57 -6.05
C ALA A 572 15.93 -18.00 -7.42
N ASP A 573 14.61 -18.10 -7.60
CA ASP A 573 14.00 -18.43 -8.90
C ASP A 573 14.27 -17.34 -9.94
N VAL A 574 14.15 -16.07 -9.55
CA VAL A 574 14.49 -14.94 -10.43
C VAL A 574 15.98 -14.92 -10.74
N ALA A 575 16.84 -15.11 -9.74
CA ALA A 575 18.29 -15.09 -9.91
C ALA A 575 18.77 -16.14 -10.95
N GLU A 576 18.23 -17.34 -10.91
CA GLU A 576 18.56 -18.36 -11.89
C GLU A 576 18.04 -18.03 -13.28
N ARG A 577 16.74 -17.68 -13.39
CA ARG A 577 16.11 -17.41 -14.69
C ARG A 577 16.72 -16.21 -15.40
N GLU A 578 16.99 -15.14 -14.65
CA GLU A 578 17.49 -13.88 -15.19
C GLU A 578 19.03 -13.79 -15.11
N GLN A 579 19.71 -14.85 -14.66
CA GLN A 579 21.16 -14.91 -14.52
C GLN A 579 21.71 -13.72 -13.72
N TYR A 580 21.11 -13.46 -12.54
CA TYR A 580 21.61 -12.50 -11.60
C TYR A 580 22.74 -13.10 -10.77
N VAL A 581 23.62 -12.27 -10.26
CA VAL A 581 24.79 -12.71 -9.50
C VAL A 581 24.72 -12.23 -8.05
N ARG A 582 25.36 -12.98 -7.16
CA ARG A 582 25.54 -12.56 -5.77
C ARG A 582 26.41 -11.30 -5.71
N PRO A 583 25.94 -10.18 -5.12
CA PRO A 583 26.79 -9.02 -4.89
C PRO A 583 27.81 -9.29 -3.77
N GLU A 584 28.98 -8.65 -3.85
CA GLU A 584 29.97 -8.55 -2.77
C GLU A 584 29.71 -7.24 -2.02
N LEU A 585 29.41 -7.32 -0.72
CA LEU A 585 29.19 -6.15 0.12
C LEU A 585 30.45 -5.80 0.92
N HIS A 586 30.73 -4.51 1.07
CA HIS A 586 31.84 -4.02 1.87
C HIS A 586 31.52 -2.69 2.55
N ASP A 587 32.35 -2.33 3.55
CA ASP A 587 32.19 -1.10 4.33
C ASP A 587 32.98 0.09 3.76
N GLY A 588 33.69 -0.11 2.66
CA GLY A 588 34.47 0.91 1.96
C GLY A 588 33.61 1.85 1.13
N TYR A 589 34.29 2.69 0.33
CA TYR A 589 33.61 3.70 -0.49
C TYR A 589 33.21 3.19 -1.87
N ASP A 590 34.02 2.34 -2.50
CA ASP A 590 33.96 2.03 -3.94
C ASP A 590 32.65 1.30 -4.34
N LEU A 591 32.05 1.74 -5.44
CA LEU A 591 30.93 1.08 -6.08
C LEU A 591 31.39 0.61 -7.48
N ASP A 592 31.51 -0.72 -7.66
CA ASP A 592 31.98 -1.36 -8.90
C ASP A 592 30.90 -2.31 -9.44
N ILE A 593 30.36 -1.96 -10.59
CA ILE A 593 29.37 -2.75 -11.33
C ILE A 593 29.95 -3.08 -12.70
N VAL A 594 30.07 -4.36 -13.02
CA VAL A 594 30.54 -4.85 -14.33
C VAL A 594 29.40 -5.49 -15.07
N ALA A 595 29.15 -5.03 -16.28
CA ALA A 595 28.07 -5.48 -17.16
C ALA A 595 26.70 -5.44 -16.46
N GLY A 596 26.41 -4.31 -15.80
CA GLY A 596 25.12 -4.04 -15.16
C GLY A 596 23.98 -3.97 -16.17
N ARG A 597 22.80 -4.42 -15.77
CA ARG A 597 21.58 -4.44 -16.58
C ARG A 597 20.42 -3.82 -15.82
N HIS A 598 19.45 -3.28 -16.54
CA HIS A 598 18.24 -2.74 -15.91
C HIS A 598 17.19 -3.84 -15.81
N PRO A 599 16.80 -4.31 -14.61
CA PRO A 599 15.99 -5.51 -14.42
C PRO A 599 14.62 -5.48 -15.12
N VAL A 600 14.01 -4.30 -15.18
CA VAL A 600 12.68 -4.13 -15.81
C VAL A 600 12.83 -4.02 -17.33
N VAL A 601 13.75 -3.18 -17.81
CA VAL A 601 13.90 -2.91 -19.25
C VAL A 601 14.39 -4.16 -19.99
N GLU A 602 15.37 -4.91 -19.44
CA GLU A 602 15.86 -6.15 -20.06
C GLU A 602 14.77 -7.21 -20.23
N ARG A 603 13.75 -7.21 -19.34
CA ARG A 603 12.63 -8.14 -19.41
C ARG A 603 11.56 -7.73 -20.43
N MET A 604 11.45 -6.43 -20.71
CA MET A 604 10.52 -5.90 -21.72
C MET A 604 11.07 -5.98 -23.14
N MET A 605 12.38 -6.26 -23.29
CA MET A 605 13.08 -6.39 -24.57
C MET A 605 13.53 -7.85 -24.79
N ALA A 606 13.82 -8.22 -26.03
CA ALA A 606 14.61 -9.44 -26.24
C ALA A 606 15.97 -9.26 -25.56
N ARG A 607 16.37 -10.20 -24.70
CA ARG A 607 17.55 -10.09 -23.81
C ARG A 607 18.84 -9.74 -24.55
N GLU A 608 19.00 -10.26 -25.74
CA GLU A 608 20.15 -10.04 -26.63
C GLU A 608 20.25 -8.58 -27.14
N LYS A 609 19.16 -7.80 -27.01
CA LYS A 609 19.11 -6.40 -27.44
C LYS A 609 19.48 -5.42 -26.32
N PHE A 610 19.51 -5.84 -25.06
CA PHE A 610 19.92 -4.99 -23.95
C PHE A 610 21.45 -4.90 -23.91
N ILE A 611 21.99 -3.68 -23.88
CA ILE A 611 23.45 -3.44 -23.81
C ILE A 611 23.85 -3.22 -22.35
N PRO A 612 24.61 -4.17 -21.77
CA PRO A 612 25.09 -4.02 -20.38
C PRO A 612 26.15 -2.92 -20.24
N ASN A 613 26.16 -2.22 -19.11
CA ASN A 613 27.10 -1.14 -18.85
C ASN A 613 27.92 -1.38 -17.59
N ASP A 614 29.19 -0.95 -17.65
CA ASP A 614 30.10 -0.92 -16.52
C ASP A 614 30.00 0.43 -15.84
N LEU A 615 30.11 0.48 -14.51
CA LEU A 615 30.11 1.71 -13.72
C LEU A 615 31.03 1.57 -12.50
N LEU A 616 31.94 2.53 -12.35
CA LEU A 616 32.88 2.57 -11.24
C LEU A 616 32.85 3.96 -10.60
N LEU A 617 32.55 4.02 -9.30
CA LEU A 617 32.71 5.21 -8.45
C LEU A 617 33.70 4.88 -7.34
N THR A 618 34.71 5.73 -7.17
CA THR A 618 35.77 5.58 -6.15
C THR A 618 35.96 6.91 -5.42
N GLU A 619 36.78 6.93 -4.38
CA GLU A 619 37.17 8.20 -3.73
C GLU A 619 37.85 9.19 -4.68
N GLU A 620 38.54 8.70 -5.73
CA GLU A 620 39.14 9.51 -6.79
C GLU A 620 38.25 9.81 -7.97
N ALA A 621 37.03 9.24 -7.99
CA ALA A 621 36.03 9.40 -9.02
C ALA A 621 34.63 9.32 -8.40
N GLN A 622 34.36 10.25 -7.48
CA GLN A 622 33.11 10.24 -6.68
C GLN A 622 31.92 10.77 -7.43
N LEU A 623 32.13 11.65 -8.42
CA LEU A 623 31.07 12.25 -9.22
C LEU A 623 31.28 11.90 -10.70
N MET A 624 30.29 11.24 -11.29
CA MET A 624 30.23 10.94 -12.71
C MET A 624 29.28 11.91 -13.41
N VAL A 625 29.79 12.73 -14.32
CA VAL A 625 28.98 13.56 -15.21
C VAL A 625 28.68 12.76 -16.47
N LEU A 626 27.40 12.47 -16.69
CA LEU A 626 26.93 11.65 -17.81
C LEU A 626 26.24 12.52 -18.88
N THR A 627 26.90 12.70 -20.01
CA THR A 627 26.38 13.46 -21.14
C THR A 627 25.83 12.57 -22.27
N GLY A 628 25.25 13.16 -23.30
CA GLY A 628 24.73 12.46 -24.49
C GLY A 628 23.23 12.71 -24.72
N PRO A 629 22.71 12.23 -25.87
CA PRO A 629 21.31 12.50 -26.25
C PRO A 629 20.28 11.82 -25.35
N ASN A 630 19.07 12.39 -25.25
CA ASN A 630 18.02 11.91 -24.34
C ASN A 630 17.56 10.46 -24.64
N MET A 631 17.55 10.06 -25.91
CA MET A 631 17.18 8.70 -26.32
C MET A 631 18.31 7.68 -26.16
N ALA A 632 19.50 8.08 -25.77
CA ALA A 632 20.64 7.18 -25.63
C ALA A 632 20.61 6.28 -24.39
N GLY A 633 19.68 6.53 -23.45
CA GLY A 633 19.48 5.67 -22.26
C GLY A 633 20.15 6.16 -20.99
N LYS A 634 20.48 7.46 -20.86
CA LYS A 634 21.07 8.07 -19.64
C LYS A 634 20.24 7.75 -18.39
N SER A 635 18.96 8.06 -18.40
CA SER A 635 18.03 7.81 -17.27
C SER A 635 17.89 6.31 -16.96
N THR A 636 18.01 5.44 -17.97
CA THR A 636 18.02 3.97 -17.78
C THR A 636 19.27 3.52 -17.02
N ILE A 637 20.45 4.08 -17.35
CA ILE A 637 21.71 3.80 -16.64
C ILE A 637 21.64 4.27 -15.20
N LEU A 638 21.13 5.48 -14.94
CA LEU A 638 20.92 6.01 -13.59
C LEU A 638 20.05 5.06 -12.74
N ARG A 639 18.86 4.74 -13.26
CA ARG A 639 17.93 3.83 -12.56
C ARG A 639 18.55 2.45 -12.35
N GLN A 640 19.28 1.91 -13.32
CA GLN A 640 19.98 0.64 -13.22
C GLN A 640 20.92 0.60 -12.02
N VAL A 641 21.72 1.66 -11.79
CA VAL A 641 22.65 1.74 -10.67
C VAL A 641 21.89 1.74 -9.34
N GLY A 642 20.85 2.58 -9.23
CA GLY A 642 20.01 2.64 -8.04
C GLY A 642 19.32 1.31 -7.72
N LEU A 643 18.77 0.63 -8.74
CA LEU A 643 18.11 -0.67 -8.59
C LEU A 643 19.09 -1.78 -8.20
N ILE A 644 20.30 -1.81 -8.75
CA ILE A 644 21.35 -2.78 -8.39
C ILE A 644 21.75 -2.57 -6.91
N GLN A 645 21.98 -1.33 -6.49
CA GLN A 645 22.33 -1.02 -5.10
C GLN A 645 21.19 -1.41 -4.14
N LEU A 646 19.96 -1.09 -4.48
CA LEU A 646 18.78 -1.42 -3.69
C LEU A 646 18.61 -2.94 -3.55
N LEU A 647 18.68 -3.69 -4.65
CA LEU A 647 18.58 -5.15 -4.66
C LEU A 647 19.63 -5.80 -3.74
N ALA A 648 20.87 -5.33 -3.80
CA ALA A 648 21.93 -5.81 -2.93
C ALA A 648 21.59 -5.62 -1.44
N GLN A 649 21.09 -4.45 -1.05
CA GLN A 649 20.72 -4.15 0.35
C GLN A 649 19.38 -4.77 0.80
N VAL A 650 18.55 -5.20 -0.13
CA VAL A 650 17.37 -6.05 0.17
C VAL A 650 17.81 -7.50 0.47
N GLY A 651 18.99 -7.91 0.04
CA GLY A 651 19.53 -9.27 0.16
C GLY A 651 19.17 -10.17 -1.03
N ALA A 652 18.97 -9.57 -2.20
CA ALA A 652 18.72 -10.26 -3.46
C ALA A 652 19.98 -10.28 -4.35
N TYR A 653 20.04 -11.22 -5.29
CA TYR A 653 21.02 -11.20 -6.37
C TYR A 653 20.73 -10.05 -7.33
N VAL A 654 21.79 -9.57 -8.01
CA VAL A 654 21.74 -8.35 -8.82
C VAL A 654 21.95 -8.62 -10.33
N PRO A 655 21.33 -7.84 -11.21
CA PRO A 655 21.45 -7.97 -12.66
C PRO A 655 22.80 -7.40 -13.14
N ALA A 656 23.88 -8.13 -12.93
CA ALA A 656 25.24 -7.79 -13.36
C ALA A 656 26.05 -9.04 -13.65
N ARG A 657 27.24 -8.90 -14.27
CA ARG A 657 28.22 -9.97 -14.33
C ARG A 657 29.03 -10.06 -13.02
N ARG A 658 29.31 -8.92 -12.42
CA ARG A 658 29.93 -8.78 -11.10
C ARG A 658 29.46 -7.45 -10.50
N ALA A 659 29.24 -7.44 -9.19
CA ALA A 659 28.95 -6.23 -8.45
C ALA A 659 29.67 -6.29 -7.09
N ARG A 660 30.51 -5.29 -6.82
CA ARG A 660 31.14 -5.04 -5.53
C ARG A 660 30.65 -3.70 -5.02
N LEU A 661 29.85 -3.72 -3.97
CA LEU A 661 29.01 -2.59 -3.57
C LEU A 661 29.25 -2.19 -2.13
N PRO A 662 29.32 -0.88 -1.83
CA PRO A 662 29.37 -0.39 -0.45
C PRO A 662 27.98 -0.43 0.16
N LEU A 663 27.89 -0.41 1.48
CA LEU A 663 26.65 -0.13 2.18
C LEU A 663 26.36 1.37 2.13
N VAL A 664 25.31 1.76 1.40
CA VAL A 664 24.85 3.14 1.35
C VAL A 664 23.77 3.37 2.42
N ASP A 665 23.83 4.50 3.10
CA ASP A 665 22.88 4.87 4.15
C ASP A 665 21.60 5.49 3.58
N ARG A 666 21.68 6.13 2.42
CA ARG A 666 20.57 6.74 1.69
C ARG A 666 20.78 6.62 0.18
N LEU A 667 19.69 6.41 -0.52
CA LEU A 667 19.63 6.44 -1.98
C LEU A 667 18.68 7.54 -2.38
N PHE A 668 19.19 8.51 -3.15
CA PHE A 668 18.41 9.61 -3.67
C PHE A 668 18.33 9.55 -5.19
N THR A 669 17.15 9.80 -5.73
CA THR A 669 16.97 9.92 -7.17
C THR A 669 16.17 11.17 -7.51
N ARG A 670 16.67 11.94 -8.44
CA ARG A 670 15.95 13.03 -9.08
C ARG A 670 15.94 12.76 -10.58
N VAL A 671 14.83 12.22 -11.11
CA VAL A 671 14.70 11.79 -12.52
C VAL A 671 13.40 12.35 -13.11
N GLY A 672 13.53 13.20 -14.12
CA GLY A 672 12.42 13.77 -14.90
C GLY A 672 11.58 14.82 -14.18
N ALA A 673 10.75 15.54 -14.93
CA ALA A 673 9.74 16.45 -14.39
C ALA A 673 8.44 15.67 -14.15
N SER A 674 8.03 15.51 -12.91
CA SER A 674 6.65 15.12 -12.60
C SER A 674 5.80 16.39 -12.57
N ASP A 675 4.94 16.56 -13.56
CA ASP A 675 3.93 17.63 -13.56
C ASP A 675 2.91 17.34 -12.45
N ASN A 676 3.10 17.95 -11.30
CA ASN A 676 2.15 17.88 -10.20
C ASN A 676 1.17 19.06 -10.25
N LEU A 677 0.39 19.09 -11.33
CA LEU A 677 -0.62 20.14 -11.58
C LEU A 677 -1.65 20.28 -10.44
N VAL A 678 -1.86 19.21 -9.67
CA VAL A 678 -2.83 19.18 -8.57
C VAL A 678 -2.43 20.09 -7.39
N ARG A 679 -1.12 20.36 -7.21
CA ARG A 679 -0.61 21.19 -6.09
C ARG A 679 -0.37 22.67 -6.46
N GLY A 680 -0.56 23.05 -7.70
CA GLY A 680 -0.36 24.45 -8.16
C GLY A 680 1.07 24.96 -8.00
N GLN A 681 2.05 24.08 -7.75
CA GLN A 681 3.47 24.46 -7.66
C GLN A 681 4.13 24.40 -9.03
N SER A 682 5.00 25.35 -9.31
CA SER A 682 5.84 25.30 -10.51
C SER A 682 6.73 24.06 -10.47
N THR A 683 6.86 23.35 -11.59
CA THR A 683 7.77 22.20 -11.75
C THR A 683 9.19 22.51 -11.30
N PHE A 684 9.66 23.74 -11.55
CA PHE A 684 10.97 24.20 -11.09
C PHE A 684 11.05 24.33 -9.55
N MET A 685 9.99 24.81 -8.88
CA MET A 685 9.97 24.93 -7.43
C MET A 685 9.98 23.54 -6.76
N VAL A 686 9.26 22.58 -7.32
CA VAL A 686 9.30 21.19 -6.86
C VAL A 686 10.72 20.63 -7.02
N GLU A 687 11.33 20.82 -8.18
CA GLU A 687 12.72 20.40 -8.45
C GLU A 687 13.71 20.98 -7.44
N MET A 688 13.61 22.27 -7.14
CA MET A 688 14.49 22.93 -6.18
C MET A 688 14.27 22.45 -4.74
N SER A 689 13.03 22.18 -4.35
CA SER A 689 12.72 21.64 -3.03
C SER A 689 13.27 20.22 -2.85
N GLU A 690 13.17 19.37 -3.87
CA GLU A 690 13.74 18.02 -3.89
C GLU A 690 15.26 18.06 -3.84
N THR A 691 15.90 18.90 -4.64
CA THR A 691 17.35 19.11 -4.64
C THR A 691 17.83 19.61 -3.26
N SER A 692 17.10 20.56 -2.67
CA SER A 692 17.39 21.07 -1.34
C SER A 692 17.33 19.96 -0.27
N ALA A 693 16.29 19.10 -0.31
CA ALA A 693 16.18 17.99 0.62
C ALA A 693 17.37 17.02 0.48
N ILE A 694 17.81 16.72 -0.73
CA ILE A 694 19.01 15.89 -0.98
C ILE A 694 20.24 16.54 -0.35
N LEU A 695 20.50 17.81 -0.65
CA LEU A 695 21.70 18.51 -0.17
C LEU A 695 21.77 18.63 1.38
N HIS A 696 20.61 18.69 2.05
CA HIS A 696 20.57 18.79 3.53
C HIS A 696 20.65 17.42 4.23
N THR A 697 20.33 16.33 3.54
CA THR A 697 20.21 15.00 4.18
C THR A 697 21.21 13.97 3.69
N ALA A 698 21.85 14.20 2.53
CA ALA A 698 22.88 13.32 2.02
C ALA A 698 24.13 13.33 2.90
N THR A 699 24.79 12.18 2.97
CA THR A 699 26.04 11.97 3.69
C THR A 699 27.12 11.43 2.75
N ARG A 700 28.36 11.36 3.18
CA ARG A 700 29.44 10.71 2.40
C ARG A 700 29.11 9.27 1.98
N ARG A 701 28.27 8.57 2.72
CA ARG A 701 27.86 7.18 2.43
C ARG A 701 26.69 7.09 1.48
N SER A 702 26.05 8.20 1.14
CA SER A 702 24.87 8.23 0.26
C SER A 702 25.23 7.98 -1.21
N LEU A 703 24.25 7.49 -1.98
CA LEU A 703 24.28 7.42 -3.45
C LEU A 703 23.23 8.37 -4.00
N VAL A 704 23.70 9.34 -4.80
CA VAL A 704 22.85 10.39 -5.38
C VAL A 704 22.80 10.22 -6.90
N LEU A 705 21.59 10.13 -7.45
CA LEU A 705 21.32 9.92 -8.88
C LEU A 705 20.49 11.11 -9.41
N LEU A 706 21.11 11.98 -10.18
CA LEU A 706 20.49 13.20 -10.68
C LEU A 706 20.31 13.14 -12.20
N ASP A 707 19.13 13.49 -12.67
CA ASP A 707 18.81 13.58 -14.10
C ASP A 707 18.27 14.96 -14.42
N GLU A 708 19.06 15.74 -15.14
CA GLU A 708 18.68 16.99 -15.80
C GLU A 708 18.17 18.09 -14.85
N ILE A 709 18.95 18.45 -13.83
CA ILE A 709 18.65 19.58 -12.93
C ILE A 709 18.77 20.92 -13.66
N GLY A 710 17.85 21.87 -13.39
CA GLY A 710 17.87 23.24 -13.91
C GLY A 710 17.07 23.46 -15.20
N ARG A 711 16.23 22.50 -15.63
CA ARG A 711 15.44 22.62 -16.86
C ARG A 711 14.28 23.64 -16.80
N GLY A 712 13.77 23.92 -15.63
CA GLY A 712 12.58 24.76 -15.45
C GLY A 712 12.81 26.27 -15.44
N THR A 713 14.05 26.72 -15.72
CA THR A 713 14.45 28.13 -15.69
C THR A 713 15.28 28.51 -16.92
N SER A 714 15.86 29.72 -16.94
CA SER A 714 16.74 30.16 -18.04
C SER A 714 17.99 29.25 -18.09
N THR A 715 18.57 29.03 -19.29
CA THR A 715 19.71 28.15 -19.49
C THR A 715 20.88 28.51 -18.55
N TYR A 716 21.19 29.79 -18.39
CA TYR A 716 22.32 30.23 -17.54
C TYR A 716 22.05 30.02 -16.06
N ASP A 717 20.83 30.27 -15.56
CA ASP A 717 20.46 29.96 -14.18
C ASP A 717 20.50 28.47 -13.94
N GLY A 718 19.99 27.65 -14.88
CA GLY A 718 20.00 26.21 -14.82
C GLY A 718 21.41 25.62 -14.73
N VAL A 719 22.32 26.07 -15.61
CA VAL A 719 23.74 25.66 -15.58
C VAL A 719 24.39 26.06 -14.27
N SER A 720 24.16 27.31 -13.80
CA SER A 720 24.75 27.82 -12.56
C SER A 720 24.32 26.99 -11.33
N ILE A 721 23.04 26.66 -11.25
CA ILE A 721 22.49 25.80 -10.17
C ILE A 721 23.09 24.40 -10.26
N ALA A 722 23.09 23.78 -11.44
CA ALA A 722 23.60 22.44 -11.66
C ALA A 722 25.10 22.34 -11.30
N TRP A 723 25.88 23.35 -11.68
CA TRP A 723 27.30 23.47 -11.33
C TRP A 723 27.51 23.54 -9.81
N SER A 724 26.85 24.50 -9.15
CA SER A 724 26.99 24.69 -7.70
C SER A 724 26.49 23.51 -6.88
N VAL A 725 25.44 22.80 -7.33
CA VAL A 725 24.97 21.54 -6.74
C VAL A 725 26.05 20.46 -6.86
N SER A 726 26.70 20.35 -8.03
CA SER A 726 27.77 19.38 -8.24
C SER A 726 28.98 19.63 -7.35
N GLU A 727 29.42 20.89 -7.24
CA GLU A 727 30.50 21.29 -6.32
C GLU A 727 30.13 20.97 -4.87
N HIS A 728 28.94 21.31 -4.43
CA HIS A 728 28.50 21.03 -3.07
C HIS A 728 28.45 19.53 -2.73
N LEU A 729 27.94 18.71 -3.66
CA LEU A 729 27.91 17.24 -3.51
C LEU A 729 29.34 16.66 -3.45
N HIS A 730 30.27 17.22 -4.22
CA HIS A 730 31.66 16.82 -4.27
C HIS A 730 32.44 17.30 -3.05
N ASP A 731 32.51 18.62 -2.80
CA ASP A 731 33.41 19.23 -1.82
C ASP A 731 32.87 19.18 -0.39
N ALA A 732 31.57 19.46 -0.20
CA ALA A 732 30.98 19.56 1.13
C ALA A 732 30.46 18.22 1.65
N ILE A 733 29.85 17.39 0.81
CA ILE A 733 29.25 16.12 1.21
C ILE A 733 30.18 14.95 0.91
N GLY A 734 30.83 14.91 -0.26
CA GLY A 734 31.74 13.85 -0.68
C GLY A 734 31.01 12.53 -0.98
N CYS A 735 29.76 12.58 -1.43
CA CYS A 735 28.95 11.37 -1.69
C CYS A 735 29.17 10.83 -3.12
N LYS A 736 28.79 9.58 -3.32
CA LYS A 736 28.77 8.96 -4.66
C LYS A 736 27.65 9.58 -5.47
N THR A 737 28.00 10.16 -6.63
CA THR A 737 27.01 10.87 -7.46
C THR A 737 27.12 10.45 -8.91
N VAL A 738 25.98 10.17 -9.56
CA VAL A 738 25.87 10.05 -11.01
C VAL A 738 24.91 11.16 -11.48
N PHE A 739 25.42 12.07 -12.26
CA PHE A 739 24.67 13.22 -12.75
C PHE A 739 24.51 13.17 -14.28
N ALA A 740 23.36 12.79 -14.76
CA ALA A 740 23.03 12.89 -16.17
C ALA A 740 22.57 14.32 -16.49
N THR A 741 23.18 14.90 -17.50
CA THR A 741 22.90 16.29 -17.88
C THR A 741 22.96 16.47 -19.40
N HIS A 742 22.32 17.52 -19.88
CA HIS A 742 22.46 18.01 -21.27
C HIS A 742 23.31 19.29 -21.31
N TYR A 743 23.75 19.80 -20.16
CA TYR A 743 24.66 20.93 -20.08
C TYR A 743 26.09 20.45 -20.32
N HIS A 744 26.65 20.78 -21.50
CA HIS A 744 28.01 20.42 -21.85
C HIS A 744 29.07 21.14 -20.99
N GLU A 745 28.70 22.33 -20.46
CA GLU A 745 29.54 23.15 -19.58
C GLU A 745 29.97 22.37 -18.32
N LEU A 746 29.11 21.49 -17.78
CA LEU A 746 29.43 20.68 -16.60
C LEU A 746 30.59 19.69 -16.85
N THR A 747 30.93 19.39 -18.10
CA THR A 747 32.11 18.54 -18.39
C THR A 747 33.43 19.19 -17.97
N GLN A 748 33.46 20.51 -17.81
CA GLN A 748 34.65 21.24 -17.35
C GLN A 748 34.97 20.97 -15.88
N LEU A 749 33.98 20.52 -15.08
CA LEU A 749 34.21 20.13 -13.69
C LEU A 749 35.30 19.07 -13.52
N GLU A 750 35.53 18.19 -14.50
CA GLU A 750 36.62 17.19 -14.47
C GLU A 750 37.99 17.86 -14.41
N ASN A 751 38.15 19.06 -15.00
CA ASN A 751 39.40 19.79 -14.98
C ASN A 751 39.61 20.58 -13.67
N GLU A 752 38.50 20.91 -12.98
CA GLU A 752 38.53 21.75 -11.77
C GLU A 752 38.49 20.93 -10.48
N LEU A 753 37.78 19.81 -10.49
CA LEU A 753 37.57 18.94 -9.32
C LEU A 753 38.19 17.57 -9.53
N GLY A 754 39.14 17.18 -8.68
CA GLY A 754 39.90 15.96 -8.83
C GLY A 754 39.10 14.65 -8.80
N GLY A 755 37.89 14.68 -8.16
CA GLY A 755 36.99 13.53 -8.02
C GLY A 755 35.87 13.46 -9.06
N VAL A 756 35.91 14.27 -10.12
CA VAL A 756 34.89 14.27 -11.19
C VAL A 756 35.43 13.51 -12.40
N ARG A 757 34.58 12.73 -13.05
CA ARG A 757 34.90 12.05 -14.32
C ARG A 757 33.72 12.17 -15.29
N ASN A 758 34.06 12.48 -16.54
CA ASN A 758 33.09 12.60 -17.64
C ASN A 758 32.88 11.28 -18.34
N PHE A 759 31.62 10.98 -18.60
CA PHE A 759 31.16 9.85 -19.39
C PHE A 759 30.10 10.27 -20.39
N THR A 760 30.01 9.55 -21.49
CA THR A 760 28.97 9.73 -22.49
C THR A 760 28.40 8.40 -22.94
N VAL A 761 27.19 8.42 -23.48
CA VAL A 761 26.61 7.24 -24.13
C VAL A 761 27.03 7.22 -25.59
N ALA A 762 27.68 6.16 -26.01
CA ALA A 762 28.26 6.01 -27.34
C ALA A 762 27.20 6.14 -28.43
N VAL A 763 27.54 6.93 -29.44
CA VAL A 763 26.73 7.19 -30.63
C VAL A 763 27.61 6.89 -31.84
N ARG A 764 27.04 6.30 -32.88
CA ARG A 764 27.74 6.04 -34.18
C ARG A 764 26.95 6.71 -35.29
N ASP A 765 27.66 7.57 -36.04
CA ASP A 765 27.15 8.16 -37.28
C ASP A 765 27.28 7.15 -38.44
N VAL A 766 26.16 6.80 -39.05
CA VAL A 766 26.08 5.89 -40.18
C VAL A 766 25.43 6.62 -41.35
N GLY A 767 26.23 7.35 -42.11
CA GLY A 767 25.75 8.22 -43.18
C GLY A 767 24.79 9.28 -42.64
N ASP A 768 23.55 9.32 -43.14
CA ASP A 768 22.52 10.26 -42.70
C ASP A 768 21.79 9.83 -41.41
N HIS A 769 22.18 8.74 -40.77
CA HIS A 769 21.51 8.20 -39.60
C HIS A 769 22.43 8.11 -38.41
N VAL A 770 21.89 8.39 -37.23
CA VAL A 770 22.56 8.25 -35.94
C VAL A 770 22.08 6.95 -35.30
N LEU A 771 23.02 6.09 -34.94
CA LEU A 771 22.74 4.86 -34.19
C LEU A 771 23.19 5.04 -32.74
N PHE A 772 22.24 4.96 -31.80
CA PHE A 772 22.53 4.96 -30.37
C PHE A 772 23.01 3.55 -29.97
N LEU A 773 24.23 3.46 -29.46
CA LEU A 773 24.81 2.19 -29.05
C LEU A 773 24.48 1.80 -27.62
N HIS A 774 23.85 2.70 -26.82
CA HIS A 774 23.49 2.49 -25.41
C HIS A 774 24.65 2.01 -24.54
N LYS A 775 25.88 2.23 -24.94
CA LYS A 775 27.10 1.85 -24.21
C LYS A 775 27.75 3.07 -23.59
N LEU A 776 28.03 2.99 -22.28
CA LEU A 776 28.74 4.02 -21.53
C LEU A 776 30.24 3.97 -21.90
N ILE A 777 30.81 5.12 -22.23
CA ILE A 777 32.22 5.29 -22.56
C ILE A 777 32.78 6.52 -21.85
N PRO A 778 34.08 6.54 -21.45
CA PRO A 778 34.74 7.71 -20.88
C PRO A 778 34.77 8.89 -21.85
N GLY A 779 34.72 10.12 -21.30
CA GLY A 779 34.76 11.38 -22.04
C GLY A 779 33.40 12.05 -22.15
N GLY A 780 33.41 13.34 -22.50
CA GLY A 780 32.19 14.14 -22.73
C GLY A 780 31.65 13.93 -24.15
N ALA A 781 30.37 14.28 -24.38
CA ALA A 781 29.81 14.34 -25.72
C ALA A 781 30.26 15.62 -26.41
N ASP A 782 30.87 15.49 -27.58
CA ASP A 782 31.39 16.63 -28.37
C ASP A 782 30.28 17.40 -29.10
N ARG A 783 29.07 16.83 -29.22
CA ARG A 783 27.98 17.40 -30.03
C ARG A 783 26.59 17.18 -29.41
N SER A 784 25.72 18.14 -29.67
CA SER A 784 24.29 17.99 -29.40
C SER A 784 23.61 17.17 -30.51
N TYR A 785 22.81 16.17 -30.15
CA TYR A 785 22.05 15.31 -31.08
C TYR A 785 20.54 15.62 -31.10
N GLY A 786 20.10 16.71 -30.48
CA GLY A 786 18.67 17.08 -30.40
C GLY A 786 17.99 17.20 -31.76
N ILE A 787 18.67 17.79 -32.74
CA ILE A 787 18.14 17.98 -34.12
C ILE A 787 17.98 16.63 -34.82
N GLU A 788 18.89 15.68 -34.61
CA GLU A 788 18.80 14.33 -35.19
C GLU A 788 17.64 13.53 -34.53
N VAL A 789 17.42 13.70 -33.23
CA VAL A 789 16.23 13.15 -32.54
C VAL A 789 14.94 13.75 -33.12
N GLY A 790 14.91 15.08 -33.38
CA GLY A 790 13.78 15.74 -34.03
C GLY A 790 13.50 15.16 -35.43
N ARG A 791 14.56 14.87 -36.19
CA ARG A 791 14.46 14.18 -37.49
C ARG A 791 13.88 12.76 -37.39
N LEU A 792 14.35 11.97 -36.40
CA LEU A 792 13.82 10.65 -36.12
C LEU A 792 12.35 10.68 -35.66
N ALA A 793 11.94 11.73 -34.97
CA ALA A 793 10.56 11.98 -34.57
C ALA A 793 9.65 12.43 -35.73
N GLY A 794 10.20 12.67 -36.94
CA GLY A 794 9.43 13.02 -38.12
C GLY A 794 9.21 14.52 -38.32
N LEU A 795 10.05 15.39 -37.75
CA LEU A 795 9.97 16.83 -38.03
C LEU A 795 10.23 17.11 -39.52
N PRO A 796 9.56 18.09 -40.15
CA PRO A 796 9.73 18.42 -41.56
C PRO A 796 11.19 18.72 -41.92
N PRO A 797 11.69 18.25 -43.08
CA PRO A 797 13.10 18.43 -43.49
C PRO A 797 13.56 19.88 -43.52
N ALA A 798 12.67 20.84 -43.90
CA ALA A 798 12.96 22.28 -43.87
C ALA A 798 13.25 22.83 -42.44
N VAL A 799 12.51 22.29 -41.45
CA VAL A 799 12.72 22.65 -40.02
C VAL A 799 14.08 22.13 -39.55
N ILE A 800 14.42 20.90 -39.93
CA ILE A 800 15.70 20.25 -39.57
C ILE A 800 16.88 21.03 -40.17
N THR A 801 16.80 21.39 -41.47
CA THR A 801 17.85 22.15 -42.14
C THR A 801 18.04 23.50 -41.44
N ARG A 802 16.95 24.23 -41.18
CA ARG A 802 17.04 25.51 -40.51
C ARG A 802 17.57 25.40 -39.06
N ALA A 803 17.17 24.37 -38.33
CA ALA A 803 17.67 24.11 -36.97
C ALA A 803 19.19 23.88 -36.96
N LYS A 804 19.77 23.17 -37.96
CA LYS A 804 21.21 22.99 -38.09
C LYS A 804 21.95 24.30 -38.36
N GLU A 805 21.40 25.18 -39.24
CA GLU A 805 21.94 26.49 -39.47
C GLU A 805 21.97 27.38 -38.20
N VAL A 806 20.88 27.37 -37.46
CA VAL A 806 20.77 28.15 -36.21
C VAL A 806 21.75 27.62 -35.15
N LEU A 807 21.85 26.29 -35.02
CA LEU A 807 22.76 25.65 -34.06
C LEU A 807 24.23 26.03 -34.35
N ALA A 808 24.66 26.01 -35.62
CA ALA A 808 26.02 26.37 -35.98
C ALA A 808 26.38 27.83 -35.65
N LEU A 809 25.39 28.75 -35.70
CA LEU A 809 25.57 30.13 -35.28
C LEU A 809 25.73 30.26 -33.76
N LEU A 810 24.90 29.51 -32.98
CA LEU A 810 24.92 29.57 -31.52
C LEU A 810 26.17 28.90 -30.93
N GLU A 811 26.64 27.79 -31.49
CA GLU A 811 27.86 27.12 -31.05
C GLU A 811 29.11 27.99 -31.24
N GLY A 812 29.19 28.77 -32.32
CA GLY A 812 30.28 29.73 -32.53
C GLY A 812 30.35 30.85 -31.51
N GLU A 813 29.22 31.27 -30.93
CA GLU A 813 29.17 32.27 -29.86
C GLU A 813 29.47 31.67 -28.48
N GLY A 814 29.06 30.40 -28.26
CA GLY A 814 29.27 29.67 -27.01
C GLY A 814 30.73 29.35 -26.69
N GLU A 815 31.55 28.99 -27.72
CA GLU A 815 32.99 28.76 -27.58
C GLU A 815 33.76 30.01 -27.11
N GLN A 816 33.33 31.18 -27.54
CA GLN A 816 33.94 32.45 -27.11
C GLN A 816 33.62 32.79 -25.65
N MET A 817 32.45 32.40 -25.18
CA MET A 817 32.01 32.60 -23.78
C MET A 817 32.71 31.65 -22.81
N ALA A 818 32.85 30.36 -23.19
CA ALA A 818 33.57 29.37 -22.43
C ALA A 818 35.05 29.71 -22.23
N ALA A 819 35.68 30.22 -23.30
CA ALA A 819 37.07 30.66 -23.22
C ALA A 819 37.26 31.90 -22.26
N ARG A 820 36.21 32.73 -22.06
CA ARG A 820 36.23 33.85 -21.11
C ARG A 820 36.08 33.41 -19.66
N LEU A 821 35.29 32.40 -19.39
CA LEU A 821 35.12 31.84 -18.05
C LEU A 821 36.37 31.13 -17.54
N THR A 822 37.15 30.53 -18.42
CA THR A 822 38.41 29.89 -18.07
C THR A 822 39.62 30.85 -18.01
N ALA A 823 39.54 32.03 -18.65
CA ALA A 823 40.62 33.03 -18.63
C ALA A 823 40.59 33.95 -17.40
N ASP A 824 39.43 34.12 -16.75
CA ASP A 824 39.27 34.91 -15.50
C ASP A 824 39.40 33.99 -14.24
N GLY A 825 40.52 33.31 -14.11
CA GLY A 825 40.85 32.52 -12.91
C GLY A 825 40.74 33.34 -11.63
N MET A 826 39.77 32.97 -10.82
CA MET A 826 39.49 33.24 -9.44
C MET A 826 40.49 34.10 -8.68
N GLN A 827 40.15 35.35 -8.46
CA GLN A 827 40.55 36.08 -7.24
C GLN A 827 39.30 36.24 -6.36
N ALA A 828 39.22 35.52 -5.30
CA ALA A 828 38.25 35.71 -4.23
C ALA A 828 38.45 37.11 -3.63
N PRO A 829 37.41 37.94 -3.47
CA PRO A 829 37.57 39.25 -2.79
C PRO A 829 37.68 39.01 -1.28
N ALA A 830 38.88 39.24 -0.76
CA ALA A 830 39.11 39.39 0.68
C ALA A 830 38.25 40.55 1.22
N SER A 831 37.55 40.28 2.30
CA SER A 831 36.75 41.27 3.05
C SER A 831 37.66 42.34 3.63
N THR A 832 37.53 43.59 3.10
CA THR A 832 37.96 44.80 3.81
C THR A 832 36.89 45.88 3.75
N THR A 833 36.33 46.12 4.92
CA THR A 833 35.51 47.30 5.24
C THR A 833 36.28 48.61 4.96
N ARG A 834 35.80 49.44 4.00
CA ARG A 834 36.01 50.91 4.04
C ARG A 834 34.88 51.66 3.37
N ARG A 835 34.23 52.52 4.17
CA ARG A 835 33.30 53.56 3.74
C ARG A 835 33.99 54.65 2.89
N GLY A 836 33.34 55.08 1.78
CA GLY A 836 33.68 56.28 1.03
C GLY A 836 32.83 56.43 -0.23
N PRO A 837 32.64 57.58 -0.84
CA PRO A 837 31.32 58.19 -1.03
C PRO A 837 30.70 57.87 -2.40
N ARG A 838 29.36 58.06 -2.43
CA ARG A 838 28.48 57.92 -3.61
C ARG A 838 28.98 58.66 -4.83
N MET A 839 29.18 57.93 -5.93
CA MET A 839 29.13 58.51 -7.29
C MET A 839 28.03 57.79 -8.09
N LYS A 840 27.15 58.55 -8.70
CA LYS A 840 26.13 58.13 -9.63
C LYS A 840 26.81 57.56 -10.88
N HIS A 841 26.61 56.23 -11.14
CA HIS A 841 26.86 55.71 -12.48
C HIS A 841 25.56 55.29 -13.12
N GLN A 842 25.32 55.86 -14.30
CA GLN A 842 24.34 55.42 -15.28
C GLN A 842 24.60 53.94 -15.61
N ARG A 843 23.64 53.11 -15.40
CA ARG A 843 23.62 51.74 -15.91
C ARG A 843 23.28 51.78 -17.40
N GLN A 844 24.24 51.55 -18.27
CA GLN A 844 24.01 50.97 -19.58
C GLN A 844 23.80 49.45 -19.36
N SER A 845 22.61 49.00 -19.67
CA SER A 845 22.28 47.59 -19.72
C SER A 845 22.52 47.08 -21.12
N ASP A 846 23.65 46.43 -21.34
CA ASP A 846 23.85 45.60 -22.54
C ASP A 846 23.21 44.24 -22.29
N GLN A 847 21.87 44.18 -22.40
CA GLN A 847 21.15 42.93 -22.62
C GLN A 847 20.98 42.74 -24.12
N LEU A 848 21.66 41.80 -24.69
CA LEU A 848 21.38 41.30 -26.05
C LEU A 848 19.98 40.65 -26.06
N GLY A 849 18.98 41.45 -26.44
CA GLY A 849 17.59 40.96 -26.65
C GLY A 849 17.49 40.18 -27.93
N PHE A 850 17.21 38.88 -27.85
CA PHE A 850 16.90 38.00 -28.97
C PHE A 850 15.51 38.20 -29.59
N PHE A 851 14.71 39.13 -29.03
CA PHE A 851 13.44 39.60 -29.63
C PHE A 851 13.50 41.08 -29.81
N GLY A 852 13.42 41.53 -31.08
CA GLY A 852 13.29 42.93 -31.40
C GLY A 852 12.18 43.55 -30.58
N GLU A 853 12.47 44.67 -29.94
CA GLU A 853 11.51 45.45 -29.18
C GLU A 853 10.29 45.78 -30.06
N ALA A 854 9.15 45.25 -29.69
CA ALA A 854 7.89 45.84 -30.03
C ALA A 854 7.84 47.21 -29.31
N PRO A 855 7.41 48.28 -29.97
CA PRO A 855 7.38 49.62 -29.36
C PRO A 855 6.57 49.54 -28.07
N SER A 856 7.21 49.93 -26.95
CA SER A 856 6.57 50.02 -25.64
C SER A 856 5.37 50.94 -25.74
N ALA A 857 4.17 50.43 -25.57
CA ALA A 857 3.00 51.25 -25.29
C ALA A 857 3.27 52.04 -24.00
N PRO A 858 2.84 53.30 -23.91
CA PRO A 858 3.05 54.08 -22.71
C PRO A 858 2.45 53.37 -21.52
N LEU A 859 3.23 53.22 -20.45
CA LEU A 859 2.80 52.68 -19.17
C LEU A 859 1.50 53.36 -18.77
N ASP A 860 0.46 52.58 -18.61
CA ASP A 860 -0.87 53.05 -18.26
C ASP A 860 -0.82 53.73 -16.90
N ASP A 861 -0.99 55.07 -16.95
CA ASP A 861 -0.96 55.99 -15.81
C ASP A 861 -2.01 55.58 -14.74
N ALA A 862 -3.03 54.84 -15.16
CA ALA A 862 -4.09 54.30 -14.34
C ALA A 862 -3.63 53.13 -13.46
N ALA A 863 -2.82 52.22 -14.00
CA ALA A 863 -2.29 51.07 -13.24
C ALA A 863 -1.30 51.52 -12.15
N THR A 864 -0.49 52.53 -12.45
CA THR A 864 0.44 53.14 -11.49
C THR A 864 -0.30 53.86 -10.36
N ARG A 865 -1.38 54.60 -10.67
CA ARG A 865 -2.24 55.24 -9.68
C ARG A 865 -3.00 54.24 -8.82
N LEU A 866 -3.52 53.18 -9.39
CA LEU A 866 -4.20 52.12 -8.65
C LEU A 866 -3.25 51.43 -7.67
N LYS A 867 -2.02 51.13 -8.10
CA LYS A 867 -1.00 50.52 -7.24
C LYS A 867 -0.61 51.43 -6.07
N ALA A 868 -0.46 52.72 -6.33
CA ALA A 868 -0.16 53.70 -5.28
C ALA A 868 -1.33 53.87 -4.28
N ALA A 869 -2.58 53.87 -4.76
CA ALA A 869 -3.76 53.97 -3.92
C ALA A 869 -3.94 52.69 -3.04
N VAL A 870 -3.69 51.52 -3.58
CA VAL A 870 -3.75 50.26 -2.80
C VAL A 870 -2.63 50.20 -1.76
N SER A 871 -1.41 50.63 -2.10
CA SER A 871 -0.27 50.62 -1.18
C SER A 871 -0.37 51.65 -0.04
N ALA A 872 -1.24 52.66 -0.16
CA ALA A 872 -1.50 53.67 0.87
C ALA A 872 -2.58 53.29 1.87
N LEU A 873 -3.23 52.14 1.73
CA LEU A 873 -4.28 51.65 2.65
C LEU A 873 -3.66 51.02 3.89
N ASP A 874 -4.06 51.50 5.06
CA ASP A 874 -3.75 50.88 6.35
C ASP A 874 -4.88 49.92 6.71
N THR A 875 -4.69 48.66 6.30
CA THR A 875 -5.69 47.55 6.49
C THR A 875 -5.92 47.18 7.94
N ASP A 876 -4.99 47.50 8.85
CA ASP A 876 -5.06 47.12 10.26
C ASP A 876 -5.94 48.06 11.10
N SER A 877 -6.20 49.28 10.59
CA SER A 877 -7.05 50.28 11.27
C SER A 877 -8.46 50.40 10.66
N MET A 878 -8.78 49.73 9.55
CA MET A 878 -10.06 49.85 8.84
C MET A 878 -11.15 48.95 9.39
N THR A 879 -12.36 49.49 9.54
CA THR A 879 -13.55 48.71 9.81
C THR A 879 -14.03 47.95 8.55
N PRO A 880 -14.79 46.82 8.66
CA PRO A 880 -15.28 46.09 7.50
C PRO A 880 -16.12 46.93 6.51
N LEU A 881 -16.83 47.95 7.00
CA LEU A 881 -17.65 48.84 6.17
C LEU A 881 -16.78 49.83 5.39
N GLU A 882 -15.74 50.36 6.01
CA GLU A 882 -14.74 51.24 5.34
C GLU A 882 -13.96 50.45 4.30
N ALA A 883 -13.54 49.22 4.56
CA ALA A 883 -12.86 48.37 3.61
C ALA A 883 -13.73 48.09 2.36
N LEU A 884 -15.01 47.78 2.52
CA LEU A 884 -15.97 47.57 1.42
C LEU A 884 -16.18 48.85 0.62
N THR A 885 -16.26 50.02 1.26
CA THR A 885 -16.46 51.31 0.61
C THR A 885 -15.24 51.71 -0.20
N THR A 886 -14.04 51.51 0.34
CA THR A 886 -12.76 51.78 -0.32
C THR A 886 -12.52 50.84 -1.52
N LEU A 887 -12.87 49.57 -1.38
CA LEU A 887 -12.80 48.60 -2.47
C LEU A 887 -13.76 48.92 -3.63
N ALA A 888 -14.97 49.40 -3.29
CA ALA A 888 -15.94 49.88 -4.28
C ALA A 888 -15.44 51.12 -5.03
N ALA A 889 -14.80 52.08 -4.32
CA ALA A 889 -14.19 53.27 -4.91
C ALA A 889 -13.01 52.93 -5.83
N LEU A 890 -12.12 52.06 -5.43
CA LEU A 890 -11.01 51.57 -6.25
C LEU A 890 -11.49 50.86 -7.52
N LYS A 891 -12.57 50.05 -7.40
CA LYS A 891 -13.19 49.37 -8.54
C LYS A 891 -13.88 50.36 -9.52
N GLN A 892 -14.47 51.41 -9.02
CA GLN A 892 -15.05 52.46 -9.88
C GLN A 892 -13.95 53.27 -10.59
N GLY A 893 -12.87 53.63 -9.88
CA GLY A 893 -11.71 54.31 -10.47
C GLY A 893 -11.03 53.48 -11.57
N ALA A 894 -10.95 52.17 -11.41
CA ALA A 894 -10.41 51.22 -12.41
C ALA A 894 -11.33 50.99 -13.64
N LYS A 895 -12.64 51.29 -13.55
CA LYS A 895 -13.59 51.20 -14.68
C LYS A 895 -13.74 52.51 -15.49
N SER A 896 -13.34 53.64 -14.94
CA SER A 896 -13.45 54.93 -15.57
C SER A 896 -12.13 55.43 -16.23
N SER A 897 -11.12 54.59 -16.19
CA SER A 897 -9.84 54.73 -16.93
C SER A 897 -9.77 53.71 -18.05
#